data_0f8126663d4561a0408a296ff694ba0a
#
_entry.id   0f8126663d4561a0408a296ff694ba0a
#
_cell.length_a   1.000
_cell.length_b   1.000
_cell.length_c   1.000
_cell.angle_alpha   90.00
_cell.angle_beta   90.00
_cell.angle_gamma   90.00
#
_symmetry.space_group_name_H-M   'P 1'
#
loop_
_entity.id
_entity.type
_entity.pdbx_description
1 polymer ?
#
loop_
_entity_poly.entity_id
_entity_poly.type
_entity_poly.pdbx_seq_one_letter_code
_entity_poly.pdbx_strand_id
1 'polypeptide(L)'
;LKVYLKKIALFIALLIALSATRAVSAQTQTGIKLTAQAGLDGACKVDAWLPVRVTVENTGADLEARVQASYKNDQGGASIYGVDVSLPASSRKEFFLYVYSTGATRNFSVSVLEGGTERANNKLNVSCADSDATLFGVVADDPSAYNILNDIRPLVGVTRLAHLTIADLPDSEQGWAALDALVVANVDTGKLSAAQKQALNLWIANGGKLFITGGLRWQTTTAGLKDFMPVNVTATKNVMGLSALAAYIKDASALDAGTIIAAGTLQKGASVLVEQDGVPLLVEMQRGYGKIYYFAADPALKPLSDWNGMKEIYDRLLAFKSPKPIWANASFDSNQANTALSSMPQLALPSIIYVCCWLGIYILVVGPVNYFVLRRMKRAELAWVTVPVLVIMFSCLAFISGYAYRGTTPILNRLALAQAWEGVDQARVNALVGVYSPSRTSYNVETQNQFMLYPLQDNQSLQGNNWLSLKNQNGTSLQDVRVEIGGVQSIGAEGYIPALGVRHNLVVSFGDVEILLEGTITNTSKYTLRDAILVTPNEWLPLGDLAPNATKQIAQLRLNAPNPQPIDVSGIMSTLGLRAYPAPTDSVEERRRAAFLQAALPSNNNSLALSGVYLMGWLDEIPAPIGLQDQSIKPIDTTLYFEKLAPSVSMQAKKIVLTSSLYHWESSLAGNALSSYSIPQGGYVVRYQPSIPVHLSAVDSLEFTLQTSAAPNKIEVSLWNFESKTWDIISLSFNLTSVPNAPKYVGTNGEIRFKISGSSNDYIDVQGINFTLRAQP
;
A
#
# COMPACT_ATOMS: atom_id res chain seq x y z
N LEU A 1 29.77 -33.05 74.34
CA LEU A 1 29.15 -31.78 73.95
C LEU A 1 30.14 -30.85 73.21
N LYS A 2 31.39 -30.68 73.70
CA LYS A 2 32.38 -29.78 73.08
C LYS A 2 32.88 -30.25 71.70
N VAL A 3 32.81 -31.50 71.32
CA VAL A 3 33.20 -32.03 70.03
C VAL A 3 32.08 -31.78 68.98
N TYR A 4 30.82 -31.88 69.37
CA TYR A 4 29.68 -31.54 68.50
C TYR A 4 29.57 -30.05 68.18
N LEU A 5 29.85 -29.22 69.17
CA LEU A 5 29.87 -27.75 68.94
C LEU A 5 30.97 -27.32 67.96
N LYS A 6 32.16 -27.97 67.99
CA LYS A 6 33.23 -27.71 66.98
C LYS A 6 32.85 -28.16 65.58
N LYS A 7 32.14 -29.30 65.44
CA LYS A 7 31.66 -29.77 64.12
C LYS A 7 30.52 -28.87 63.56
N ILE A 8 29.63 -28.39 64.39
CA ILE A 8 28.57 -27.45 63.99
C ILE A 8 29.16 -26.08 63.60
N ALA A 9 30.14 -25.57 64.37
CA ALA A 9 30.83 -24.34 64.00
C ALA A 9 31.61 -24.45 62.71
N LEU A 10 32.24 -25.62 62.44
CA LEU A 10 32.95 -25.88 61.18
C LEU A 10 31.98 -25.99 59.99
N PHE A 11 30.79 -26.58 60.20
CA PHE A 11 29.76 -26.69 59.18
C PHE A 11 29.11 -25.36 58.86
N ILE A 12 28.91 -24.47 59.86
CA ILE A 12 28.43 -23.11 59.66
C ILE A 12 29.48 -22.25 58.98
N ALA A 13 30.76 -22.40 59.34
CA ALA A 13 31.86 -21.69 58.63
C ALA A 13 32.00 -22.14 57.17
N LEU A 14 31.76 -23.42 56.85
CA LEU A 14 31.76 -23.94 55.49
C LEU A 14 30.54 -23.45 54.68
N LEU A 15 29.37 -23.34 55.32
CA LEU A 15 28.15 -22.76 54.70
C LEU A 15 28.31 -21.25 54.44
N ILE A 16 29.00 -20.52 55.31
CA ILE A 16 29.29 -19.07 55.09
C ILE A 16 30.35 -18.90 54.00
N ALA A 17 31.36 -19.81 53.90
CA ALA A 17 32.33 -19.77 52.83
C ALA A 17 31.74 -20.15 51.45
N LEU A 18 30.74 -21.03 51.40
CA LEU A 18 30.01 -21.34 50.15
C LEU A 18 29.02 -20.22 49.73
N SER A 19 28.57 -19.40 50.67
CA SER A 19 27.70 -18.24 50.34
C SER A 19 28.47 -17.00 49.90
N ALA A 20 29.78 -16.95 50.04
CA ALA A 20 30.63 -15.81 49.68
C ALA A 20 31.14 -15.79 48.23
N THR A 21 30.84 -16.83 47.42
CA THR A 21 31.14 -16.81 46.00
C THR A 21 29.88 -16.52 45.18
N ARG A 22 29.11 -15.47 45.53
CA ARG A 22 28.41 -14.73 44.51
C ARG A 22 29.47 -13.95 43.74
N ALA A 23 29.94 -14.58 42.65
CA ALA A 23 30.56 -13.80 41.59
C ALA A 23 29.60 -12.65 41.26
N VAL A 24 29.92 -11.48 41.73
CA VAL A 24 29.44 -10.24 41.11
C VAL A 24 29.91 -10.41 39.69
N SER A 25 29.02 -10.81 38.80
CA SER A 25 29.22 -10.59 37.37
C SER A 25 29.48 -9.09 37.25
N ALA A 26 30.76 -8.74 37.13
CA ALA A 26 31.12 -7.46 36.62
C ALA A 26 30.35 -7.37 35.30
N GLN A 27 29.33 -6.55 35.27
CA GLN A 27 28.73 -6.09 34.04
C GLN A 27 29.91 -5.48 33.29
N THR A 28 30.51 -6.26 32.40
CA THR A 28 31.48 -5.76 31.45
C THR A 28 30.73 -4.60 30.80
N GLN A 29 31.15 -3.37 31.10
CA GLN A 29 30.75 -2.20 30.34
C GLN A 29 31.18 -2.51 28.91
N THR A 30 30.26 -3.13 28.17
CA THR A 30 30.45 -3.30 26.74
C THR A 30 30.52 -1.86 26.25
N GLY A 31 31.64 -1.46 25.63
CA GLY A 31 31.78 -0.09 25.14
C GLY A 31 30.77 0.31 24.07
N ILE A 32 29.62 -0.39 24.05
CA ILE A 32 28.52 -0.21 23.11
C ILE A 32 27.31 0.38 23.86
N LYS A 33 26.87 1.56 23.42
CA LYS A 33 25.61 2.18 23.85
C LYS A 33 24.62 2.12 22.71
N LEU A 34 23.44 1.53 22.98
CA LEU A 34 22.36 1.37 22.00
C LEU A 34 21.14 2.20 22.43
N THR A 35 20.66 3.05 21.54
CA THR A 35 19.36 3.71 21.67
C THR A 35 18.52 3.42 20.44
N ALA A 36 17.23 3.18 20.63
CA ALA A 36 16.31 2.90 19.53
C ALA A 36 14.95 3.57 19.80
N GLN A 37 14.34 4.05 18.74
CA GLN A 37 13.01 4.65 18.75
C GLN A 37 12.20 4.05 17.59
N ALA A 38 11.01 3.52 17.90
CA ALA A 38 10.14 2.90 16.90
C ALA A 38 9.00 3.83 16.53
N GLY A 39 8.64 3.83 15.25
CA GLY A 39 7.58 4.68 14.70
C GLY A 39 8.02 6.11 14.42
N LEU A 40 7.09 6.90 13.93
CA LEU A 40 7.25 8.33 13.70
C LEU A 40 6.79 9.05 14.97
N ASP A 41 7.72 9.49 15.80
CA ASP A 41 7.46 10.02 17.15
C ASP A 41 6.60 9.04 18.00
N GLY A 42 6.91 7.74 17.92
CA GLY A 42 6.15 6.67 18.57
C GLY A 42 4.82 6.30 17.89
N ALA A 43 4.39 7.04 16.87
CA ALA A 43 3.18 6.73 16.13
C ALA A 43 3.43 5.72 15.01
N CYS A 44 2.49 4.78 14.84
CA CYS A 44 2.49 3.75 13.79
C CYS A 44 1.08 3.28 13.47
N LYS A 45 0.93 2.51 12.39
CA LYS A 45 -0.31 1.81 12.02
C LYS A 45 -0.08 0.31 11.92
N VAL A 46 -1.14 -0.48 12.15
CA VAL A 46 -1.12 -1.92 11.87
C VAL A 46 -1.00 -2.18 10.36
N ASP A 47 -0.48 -3.35 10.01
CA ASP A 47 -0.28 -3.81 8.63
C ASP A 47 0.54 -2.84 7.76
N ALA A 48 1.49 -2.15 8.41
CA ALA A 48 2.41 -1.23 7.78
C ALA A 48 3.85 -1.49 8.23
N TRP A 49 4.81 -1.05 7.43
CA TRP A 49 6.21 -1.03 7.82
C TRP A 49 6.44 -0.01 8.93
N LEU A 50 7.10 -0.46 10.00
CA LEU A 50 7.46 0.34 11.14
C LEU A 50 8.92 0.76 11.01
N PRO A 51 9.24 2.05 10.86
CA PRO A 51 10.63 2.52 10.95
C PRO A 51 11.10 2.44 12.40
N VAL A 52 12.25 1.86 12.62
CA VAL A 52 12.95 1.84 13.92
C VAL A 52 14.27 2.57 13.73
N ARG A 53 14.36 3.79 14.25
CA ARG A 53 15.57 4.58 14.24
C ARG A 53 16.50 4.06 15.32
N VAL A 54 17.71 3.66 14.92
CA VAL A 54 18.70 3.06 15.80
C VAL A 54 19.96 3.93 15.81
N THR A 55 20.45 4.23 17.01
CA THR A 55 21.76 4.88 17.22
C THR A 55 22.63 3.95 18.03
N VAL A 56 23.81 3.63 17.49
CA VAL A 56 24.82 2.83 18.15
C VAL A 56 26.08 3.67 18.33
N GLU A 57 26.54 3.80 19.58
CA GLU A 57 27.79 4.46 19.94
C GLU A 57 28.78 3.39 20.40
N ASN A 58 29.96 3.31 19.76
CA ASN A 58 31.02 2.41 20.13
C ASN A 58 32.15 3.23 20.80
N THR A 59 32.38 3.04 22.09
CA THR A 59 33.48 3.63 22.85
C THR A 59 34.63 2.65 23.07
N GLY A 60 34.49 1.41 22.57
CA GLY A 60 35.50 0.33 22.65
C GLY A 60 36.35 0.23 21.38
N ALA A 61 36.87 -0.97 21.12
CA ALA A 61 37.64 -1.29 19.91
C ALA A 61 36.73 -1.42 18.68
N ASP A 62 37.31 -1.54 17.49
CA ASP A 62 36.61 -1.81 16.25
C ASP A 62 35.77 -3.11 16.38
N LEU A 63 34.56 -3.06 15.90
CA LEU A 63 33.57 -4.15 16.03
C LEU A 63 32.79 -4.34 14.75
N GLU A 64 32.75 -5.57 14.24
CA GLU A 64 31.77 -6.00 13.25
C GLU A 64 30.57 -6.60 13.96
N ALA A 65 29.42 -5.98 13.80
CA ALA A 65 28.23 -6.34 14.56
C ALA A 65 27.00 -6.47 13.67
N ARG A 66 26.06 -7.30 14.10
CA ARG A 66 24.70 -7.31 13.59
C ARG A 66 23.81 -6.52 14.52
N VAL A 67 23.12 -5.53 13.99
CA VAL A 67 22.06 -4.81 14.70
C VAL A 67 20.72 -5.33 14.19
N GLN A 68 19.90 -5.83 15.10
CA GLN A 68 18.63 -6.45 14.72
C GLN A 68 17.49 -6.05 15.64
N ALA A 69 16.30 -5.90 15.06
CA ALA A 69 15.03 -5.81 15.77
C ALA A 69 14.33 -7.18 15.73
N SER A 70 13.92 -7.68 16.87
CA SER A 70 13.25 -8.97 16.97
C SER A 70 11.96 -8.88 17.79
N TYR A 71 10.95 -9.61 17.37
CA TYR A 71 9.70 -9.80 18.13
C TYR A 71 9.15 -11.21 17.92
N LYS A 72 8.35 -11.66 18.88
CA LYS A 72 7.60 -12.93 18.73
C LYS A 72 6.35 -12.65 17.90
N ASN A 73 6.17 -13.43 16.84
CA ASN A 73 4.92 -13.40 16.08
C ASN A 73 3.80 -14.12 16.85
N ASP A 74 2.56 -13.92 16.41
CA ASP A 74 1.37 -14.46 17.10
C ASP A 74 1.29 -16.00 17.05
N GLN A 75 2.14 -16.64 16.25
CA GLN A 75 2.22 -18.09 16.06
C GLN A 75 3.40 -18.74 16.81
N GLY A 76 4.09 -17.96 17.65
CA GLY A 76 5.16 -18.44 18.52
C GLY A 76 6.56 -18.48 17.89
N GLY A 77 6.72 -18.12 16.61
CA GLY A 77 8.01 -17.90 15.96
C GLY A 77 8.59 -16.52 16.25
N ALA A 78 9.85 -16.29 15.89
CA ALA A 78 10.51 -15.00 15.97
C ALA A 78 10.64 -14.37 14.57
N SER A 79 10.20 -13.12 14.45
CA SER A 79 10.50 -12.30 13.27
C SER A 79 11.67 -11.37 13.60
N ILE A 80 12.72 -11.45 12.82
CA ILE A 80 14.00 -10.75 13.04
C ILE A 80 14.32 -9.95 11.77
N TYR A 81 14.55 -8.65 11.95
CA TYR A 81 14.97 -7.74 10.89
C TYR A 81 16.30 -7.11 11.30
N GLY A 82 17.35 -7.32 10.52
CA GLY A 82 18.69 -6.92 10.90
C GLY A 82 19.50 -6.31 9.78
N VAL A 83 20.64 -5.73 10.17
CA VAL A 83 21.67 -5.20 9.28
C VAL A 83 23.04 -5.47 9.88
N ASP A 84 23.98 -5.89 9.05
CA ASP A 84 25.38 -6.04 9.45
C ASP A 84 26.08 -4.68 9.30
N VAL A 85 26.73 -4.23 10.38
CA VAL A 85 27.36 -2.91 10.47
C VAL A 85 28.77 -3.01 11.04
N SER A 86 29.71 -2.32 10.43
CA SER A 86 31.03 -2.07 11.02
C SER A 86 30.94 -0.89 11.97
N LEU A 87 31.40 -1.03 13.19
CA LEU A 87 31.40 -0.03 14.25
C LEU A 87 32.83 0.26 14.66
N PRO A 88 33.54 1.18 13.98
CA PRO A 88 34.89 1.58 14.37
C PRO A 88 34.98 2.11 15.81
N ALA A 89 36.15 2.07 16.39
CA ALA A 89 36.43 2.65 17.71
C ALA A 89 36.00 4.13 17.76
N SER A 90 35.37 4.54 18.85
CA SER A 90 34.91 5.92 19.08
C SER A 90 33.96 6.44 17.99
N SER A 91 33.16 5.55 17.40
CA SER A 91 32.20 5.91 16.37
C SER A 91 30.77 5.97 16.88
N ARG A 92 29.95 6.79 16.18
CA ARG A 92 28.51 6.84 16.34
C ARG A 92 27.88 6.63 14.97
N LYS A 93 26.99 5.65 14.87
CA LYS A 93 26.19 5.38 13.66
C LYS A 93 24.72 5.48 13.96
N GLU A 94 24.01 6.06 12.99
CA GLU A 94 22.55 6.20 13.03
C GLU A 94 21.96 5.70 11.71
N PHE A 95 20.91 4.86 11.78
CA PHE A 95 20.26 4.27 10.62
C PHE A 95 18.86 3.77 11.00
N PHE A 96 18.07 3.41 9.97
CA PHE A 96 16.76 2.83 10.15
C PHE A 96 16.78 1.31 9.91
N LEU A 97 16.12 0.57 10.81
CA LEU A 97 15.60 -0.76 10.55
C LEU A 97 14.12 -0.64 10.20
N TYR A 98 13.65 -1.46 9.28
CA TYR A 98 12.25 -1.51 8.89
C TYR A 98 11.67 -2.86 9.29
N VAL A 99 10.60 -2.83 10.09
CA VAL A 99 9.95 -4.02 10.67
C VAL A 99 8.52 -4.08 10.17
N TYR A 100 8.13 -5.17 9.54
CA TYR A 100 6.73 -5.34 9.12
C TYR A 100 5.88 -5.75 10.32
N SER A 101 4.90 -4.91 10.68
CA SER A 101 4.07 -5.09 11.87
C SER A 101 2.66 -5.54 11.49
N THR A 102 2.23 -6.71 11.99
CA THR A 102 0.91 -7.29 11.73
C THR A 102 -0.06 -7.19 12.91
N GLY A 103 0.33 -6.57 14.01
CA GLY A 103 -0.50 -6.45 15.20
C GLY A 103 -0.45 -5.07 15.85
N ALA A 104 -1.49 -4.75 16.64
CA ALA A 104 -1.65 -3.44 17.26
C ALA A 104 -0.60 -3.14 18.34
N THR A 105 -0.19 -4.15 19.11
CA THR A 105 0.81 -3.96 20.18
C THR A 105 1.95 -4.93 20.00
N ARG A 106 3.19 -4.43 20.04
CA ARG A 106 4.40 -5.23 19.88
C ARG A 106 5.45 -4.87 20.91
N ASN A 107 6.04 -5.91 21.51
CA ASN A 107 7.24 -5.81 22.30
C ASN A 107 8.42 -6.19 21.43
N PHE A 108 9.26 -5.22 21.08
CA PHE A 108 10.47 -5.44 20.31
C PHE A 108 11.68 -5.51 21.22
N SER A 109 12.68 -6.28 20.80
CA SER A 109 14.02 -6.22 21.34
C SER A 109 14.96 -5.79 20.22
N VAL A 110 15.58 -4.61 20.35
CA VAL A 110 16.65 -4.19 19.46
C VAL A 110 17.96 -4.57 20.11
N SER A 111 18.80 -5.34 19.44
CA SER A 111 20.05 -5.84 19.99
C SER A 111 21.22 -5.65 19.03
N VAL A 112 22.41 -5.48 19.61
CA VAL A 112 23.72 -5.48 18.92
C VAL A 112 24.39 -6.80 19.23
N LEU A 113 24.68 -7.59 18.20
CA LEU A 113 25.29 -8.92 18.30
C LEU A 113 26.69 -8.90 17.67
N GLU A 114 27.68 -9.41 18.37
CA GLU A 114 29.01 -9.71 17.85
C GLU A 114 29.20 -11.22 17.83
N GLY A 115 29.39 -11.82 16.66
CA GLY A 115 29.53 -13.26 16.52
C GLY A 115 28.43 -14.08 17.19
N GLY A 116 27.19 -13.54 17.23
CA GLY A 116 26.03 -14.17 17.90
C GLY A 116 25.91 -13.84 19.40
N THR A 117 26.87 -13.16 20.01
CA THR A 117 26.82 -12.73 21.42
C THR A 117 26.20 -11.33 21.54
N GLU A 118 25.19 -11.17 22.39
CA GLU A 118 24.56 -9.90 22.65
C GLU A 118 25.49 -8.95 23.42
N ARG A 119 25.79 -7.78 22.84
CA ARG A 119 26.60 -6.73 23.43
C ARG A 119 25.77 -5.62 24.05
N ALA A 120 24.64 -5.30 23.46
CA ALA A 120 23.71 -4.33 23.98
C ALA A 120 22.28 -4.69 23.56
N ASN A 121 21.31 -4.29 24.35
CA ASN A 121 19.88 -4.54 24.10
C ASN A 121 19.05 -3.34 24.54
N ASN A 122 18.03 -3.01 23.74
CA ASN A 122 17.02 -2.00 24.07
C ASN A 122 15.65 -2.59 23.80
N LYS A 123 14.78 -2.59 24.81
CA LYS A 123 13.41 -3.10 24.72
C LYS A 123 12.45 -1.96 24.45
N LEU A 124 11.64 -2.09 23.42
CA LEU A 124 10.63 -1.14 22.99
C LEU A 124 9.26 -1.77 23.08
N ASN A 125 8.30 -0.99 23.57
CA ASN A 125 6.89 -1.36 23.49
C ASN A 125 6.18 -0.35 22.61
N VAL A 126 5.53 -0.83 21.53
CA VAL A 126 4.87 0.00 20.52
C VAL A 126 3.41 -0.38 20.43
N SER A 127 2.53 0.63 20.46
CA SER A 127 1.09 0.48 20.24
C SER A 127 0.69 1.22 18.98
N CYS A 128 0.44 0.47 17.91
CA CYS A 128 0.03 1.02 16.62
C CYS A 128 -1.48 1.29 16.60
N ALA A 129 -1.86 2.36 15.92
CA ALA A 129 -3.25 2.65 15.63
C ALA A 129 -3.76 1.72 14.51
N ASP A 130 -5.08 1.63 14.39
CA ASP A 130 -5.73 0.89 13.32
C ASP A 130 -5.35 1.47 11.93
N SER A 131 -5.48 0.69 10.89
CA SER A 131 -5.11 1.09 9.52
C SER A 131 -5.93 2.26 8.98
N ASP A 132 -7.12 2.49 9.52
CA ASP A 132 -8.01 3.60 9.18
C ASP A 132 -7.67 4.92 9.90
N ALA A 133 -6.82 4.90 10.94
CA ALA A 133 -6.36 6.11 11.59
C ALA A 133 -5.68 7.07 10.60
N THR A 134 -5.77 8.37 10.87
CA THR A 134 -5.08 9.42 10.11
C THR A 134 -3.88 9.91 10.91
N LEU A 135 -2.69 9.77 10.36
CA LEU A 135 -1.44 10.22 10.98
C LEU A 135 -0.89 11.45 10.26
N PHE A 136 -0.82 12.56 10.97
CA PHE A 136 -0.16 13.78 10.52
C PHE A 136 1.27 13.86 11.09
N GLY A 137 2.24 14.17 10.23
CA GLY A 137 3.59 14.53 10.64
C GLY A 137 3.81 16.04 10.52
N VAL A 138 4.53 16.61 11.46
CA VAL A 138 4.94 18.02 11.43
C VAL A 138 6.44 18.11 11.60
N VAL A 139 7.11 18.73 10.61
CA VAL A 139 8.52 19.10 10.66
C VAL A 139 8.58 20.62 10.65
N ALA A 140 8.70 21.23 11.82
CA ALA A 140 8.69 22.67 11.98
C ALA A 140 9.69 23.11 13.06
N ASP A 141 10.15 24.35 13.02
CA ASP A 141 10.97 24.94 14.10
C ASP A 141 10.12 25.16 15.38
N ASP A 142 8.83 25.45 15.23
CA ASP A 142 7.83 25.43 16.31
C ASP A 142 6.70 24.45 15.94
N PRO A 143 6.85 23.15 16.28
CA PRO A 143 5.82 22.14 15.97
C PRO A 143 4.50 22.41 16.71
N SER A 144 4.54 23.10 17.87
CA SER A 144 3.36 23.36 18.70
C SER A 144 2.32 24.25 18.00
N ALA A 145 2.74 25.11 17.08
CA ALA A 145 1.86 25.95 16.27
C ALA A 145 0.90 25.14 15.38
N TYR A 146 1.21 23.86 15.15
CA TYR A 146 0.44 22.94 14.31
C TYR A 146 -0.40 21.94 15.11
N ASN A 147 -0.49 22.08 16.44
CA ASN A 147 -1.30 21.20 17.28
C ASN A 147 -2.80 21.19 16.93
N ILE A 148 -3.27 22.22 16.22
CA ILE A 148 -4.62 22.30 15.66
C ILE A 148 -4.95 21.11 14.73
N LEU A 149 -3.95 20.43 14.18
CA LEU A 149 -4.11 19.21 13.38
C LEU A 149 -4.70 18.04 14.18
N ASN A 150 -4.49 18.00 15.51
CA ASN A 150 -5.14 17.01 16.37
C ASN A 150 -6.67 17.17 16.44
N ASP A 151 -7.17 18.35 16.11
CA ASP A 151 -8.60 18.65 16.16
C ASP A 151 -9.33 18.31 14.85
N ILE A 152 -8.60 17.90 13.83
CA ILE A 152 -9.18 17.41 12.58
C ILE A 152 -9.87 16.08 12.88
N ARG A 153 -11.08 15.93 12.35
CA ARG A 153 -11.88 14.72 12.50
C ARG A 153 -12.09 14.07 11.13
N PRO A 154 -11.28 13.06 10.77
CA PRO A 154 -11.53 12.28 9.58
C PRO A 154 -12.88 11.57 9.68
N LEU A 155 -13.44 11.16 8.54
CA LEU A 155 -14.71 10.43 8.53
C LEU A 155 -14.61 9.08 9.24
N VAL A 156 -13.46 8.41 9.15
CA VAL A 156 -13.17 7.11 9.76
C VAL A 156 -11.88 7.19 10.55
N GLY A 157 -11.81 6.45 11.65
CA GLY A 157 -10.63 6.35 12.48
C GLY A 157 -10.37 7.56 13.38
N VAL A 158 -9.20 7.59 13.95
CA VAL A 158 -8.74 8.63 14.88
C VAL A 158 -7.57 9.40 14.28
N THR A 159 -7.43 10.67 14.70
CA THR A 159 -6.27 11.47 14.34
C THR A 159 -5.12 11.22 15.32
N ARG A 160 -3.91 11.15 14.77
CA ARG A 160 -2.63 11.15 15.48
C ARG A 160 -1.73 12.22 14.90
N LEU A 161 -0.96 12.87 15.74
CA LEU A 161 0.03 13.88 15.35
C LEU A 161 1.42 13.43 15.81
N ALA A 162 2.39 13.49 14.92
CA ALA A 162 3.80 13.21 15.18
C ALA A 162 4.63 14.48 14.96
N HIS A 163 5.43 14.86 15.96
CA HIS A 163 6.36 15.98 15.88
C HIS A 163 7.73 15.45 15.47
N LEU A 164 8.12 15.74 14.25
CA LEU A 164 9.32 15.16 13.61
C LEU A 164 10.40 16.20 13.37
N THR A 165 11.63 15.73 13.37
CA THR A 165 12.78 16.46 12.83
C THR A 165 13.18 15.90 11.47
N ILE A 166 14.08 16.57 10.74
CA ILE A 166 14.62 16.04 9.47
C ILE A 166 15.28 14.67 9.66
N ALA A 167 15.91 14.42 10.82
CA ALA A 167 16.55 13.13 11.13
C ALA A 167 15.55 12.00 11.42
N ASP A 168 14.31 12.30 11.77
CA ASP A 168 13.25 11.31 12.02
C ASP A 168 12.58 10.84 10.71
N LEU A 169 12.83 11.53 9.59
CA LEU A 169 12.27 11.18 8.31
C LEU A 169 12.97 9.95 7.73
N PRO A 170 12.21 8.87 7.39
CA PRO A 170 12.80 7.63 6.90
C PRO A 170 13.53 7.79 5.56
N ASP A 171 14.57 6.99 5.36
CA ASP A 171 15.37 6.93 4.13
C ASP A 171 14.81 5.95 3.07
N SER A 172 13.71 5.27 3.40
CA SER A 172 12.98 4.37 2.51
C SER A 172 11.48 4.64 2.57
N GLU A 173 10.79 4.54 1.43
CA GLU A 173 9.35 4.85 1.34
C GLU A 173 8.48 3.98 2.26
N GLN A 174 8.87 2.74 2.47
CA GLN A 174 8.16 1.84 3.37
C GLN A 174 8.03 2.42 4.79
N GLY A 175 9.05 3.16 5.25
CA GLY A 175 8.99 3.83 6.55
C GLY A 175 7.96 4.97 6.65
N TRP A 176 7.47 5.46 5.52
CA TRP A 176 6.44 6.49 5.45
C TRP A 176 5.02 5.92 5.36
N ALA A 177 4.86 4.60 5.25
CA ALA A 177 3.57 3.96 4.98
C ALA A 177 2.47 4.29 6.01
N ALA A 178 2.84 4.57 7.25
CA ALA A 178 1.90 4.98 8.29
C ALA A 178 1.42 6.43 8.18
N LEU A 179 2.16 7.31 7.46
CA LEU A 179 1.91 8.75 7.41
C LEU A 179 0.92 9.08 6.28
N ASP A 180 -0.10 9.88 6.56
CA ASP A 180 -1.09 10.34 5.57
C ASP A 180 -0.75 11.74 5.04
N ALA A 181 -0.26 12.63 5.90
CA ALA A 181 0.17 13.96 5.50
C ALA A 181 1.38 14.45 6.30
N LEU A 182 2.23 15.23 5.65
CA LEU A 182 3.40 15.89 6.23
C LEU A 182 3.30 17.40 6.04
N VAL A 183 3.41 18.15 7.13
CA VAL A 183 3.54 19.61 7.12
C VAL A 183 5.01 19.96 7.33
N VAL A 184 5.55 20.80 6.45
CA VAL A 184 6.94 21.29 6.50
C VAL A 184 6.95 22.81 6.58
N ALA A 185 7.51 23.35 7.68
CA ALA A 185 7.48 24.77 7.97
C ALA A 185 8.77 25.26 8.66
N ASN A 186 9.34 26.31 8.14
CA ASN A 186 10.45 27.07 8.76
C ASN A 186 11.71 26.24 9.13
N VAL A 187 11.94 25.10 8.48
CA VAL A 187 13.09 24.23 8.71
C VAL A 187 14.03 24.19 7.53
N ASP A 188 15.28 23.88 7.78
CA ASP A 188 16.30 23.72 6.74
C ASP A 188 16.16 22.35 6.06
N THR A 189 15.35 22.28 5.01
CA THR A 189 15.17 21.06 4.22
C THR A 189 16.37 20.72 3.33
N GLY A 190 17.35 21.62 3.20
CA GLY A 190 18.64 21.34 2.54
C GLY A 190 19.40 20.19 3.20
N LYS A 191 19.09 19.87 4.47
CA LYS A 191 19.65 18.74 5.23
C LYS A 191 19.07 17.38 4.84
N LEU A 192 17.99 17.31 4.05
CA LEU A 192 17.45 16.06 3.55
C LEU A 192 18.48 15.32 2.69
N SER A 193 18.75 14.07 3.02
CA SER A 193 19.60 13.20 2.20
C SER A 193 18.92 12.88 0.86
N ALA A 194 19.68 12.40 -0.12
CA ALA A 194 19.14 11.96 -1.40
C ALA A 194 18.13 10.81 -1.23
N ALA A 195 18.41 9.87 -0.30
CA ALA A 195 17.50 8.76 0.00
C ALA A 195 16.19 9.25 0.61
N GLN A 196 16.23 10.19 1.56
CA GLN A 196 15.02 10.79 2.14
C GLN A 196 14.18 11.53 1.09
N LYS A 197 14.81 12.28 0.18
CA LYS A 197 14.10 12.97 -0.93
C LYS A 197 13.44 11.97 -1.86
N GLN A 198 14.11 10.88 -2.21
CA GLN A 198 13.55 9.82 -3.03
C GLN A 198 12.39 9.13 -2.32
N ALA A 199 12.54 8.78 -1.05
CA ALA A 199 11.48 8.18 -0.24
C ALA A 199 10.25 9.11 -0.13
N LEU A 200 10.46 10.40 0.10
CA LEU A 200 9.40 11.41 0.10
C LEU A 200 8.67 11.48 -1.25
N ASN A 201 9.41 11.47 -2.37
CA ASN A 201 8.83 11.48 -3.71
C ASN A 201 7.90 10.28 -3.94
N LEU A 202 8.37 9.09 -3.59
CA LEU A 202 7.60 7.85 -3.76
C LEU A 202 6.40 7.79 -2.81
N TRP A 203 6.56 8.27 -1.57
CA TRP A 203 5.45 8.37 -0.63
C TRP A 203 4.34 9.31 -1.13
N ILE A 204 4.71 10.48 -1.68
CA ILE A 204 3.72 11.38 -2.30
C ILE A 204 3.05 10.66 -3.48
N ALA A 205 3.82 10.05 -4.39
CA ALA A 205 3.26 9.34 -5.54
C ALA A 205 2.30 8.22 -5.13
N ASN A 206 2.57 7.55 -4.00
CA ASN A 206 1.72 6.51 -3.41
C ASN A 206 0.55 7.06 -2.56
N GLY A 207 0.31 8.37 -2.57
CA GLY A 207 -0.88 8.99 -1.97
C GLY A 207 -0.64 9.86 -0.75
N GLY A 208 0.61 10.06 -0.34
CA GLY A 208 0.95 11.00 0.73
C GLY A 208 0.63 12.45 0.34
N LYS A 209 0.34 13.27 1.34
CA LYS A 209 0.08 14.70 1.15
C LYS A 209 1.18 15.53 1.77
N LEU A 210 1.82 16.35 0.98
CA LEU A 210 2.87 17.26 1.44
C LEU A 210 2.33 18.69 1.48
N PHE A 211 2.34 19.33 2.65
CA PHE A 211 1.96 20.73 2.84
C PHE A 211 3.20 21.55 3.20
N ILE A 212 3.58 22.48 2.33
CA ILE A 212 4.79 23.29 2.46
C ILE A 212 4.37 24.72 2.73
N THR A 213 4.94 25.35 3.77
CA THR A 213 4.67 26.76 4.08
C THR A 213 5.73 27.68 3.50
N GLY A 214 5.29 28.89 3.14
CA GLY A 214 6.13 29.96 2.68
C GLY A 214 6.51 30.95 3.82
N GLY A 215 6.28 32.24 3.58
CA GLY A 215 6.61 33.32 4.52
C GLY A 215 8.08 33.76 4.43
N LEU A 216 8.60 34.38 5.48
CA LEU A 216 9.93 34.98 5.49
C LEU A 216 11.08 33.94 5.30
N ARG A 217 10.90 32.72 5.79
CA ARG A 217 11.94 31.67 5.77
C ARG A 217 11.80 30.69 4.60
N TRP A 218 11.05 31.06 3.56
CA TRP A 218 10.78 30.20 2.44
C TRP A 218 12.02 29.59 1.78
N GLN A 219 13.13 30.35 1.68
CA GLN A 219 14.36 29.87 1.06
C GLN A 219 14.91 28.63 1.78
N THR A 220 14.92 28.63 3.10
CA THR A 220 15.38 27.53 3.93
C THR A 220 14.39 26.36 3.86
N THR A 221 13.11 26.65 3.94
CA THR A 221 12.04 25.65 3.88
C THR A 221 11.99 24.93 2.53
N THR A 222 12.28 25.62 1.43
CA THR A 222 12.18 25.02 0.09
C THR A 222 13.53 24.51 -0.45
N ALA A 223 14.64 24.73 0.24
CA ALA A 223 15.99 24.43 -0.25
C ALA A 223 16.16 22.97 -0.75
N GLY A 224 15.67 22.01 0.00
CA GLY A 224 15.69 20.57 -0.33
C GLY A 224 14.48 20.07 -1.09
N LEU A 225 13.45 20.90 -1.28
CA LEU A 225 12.17 20.52 -1.83
C LEU A 225 11.88 21.09 -3.23
N LYS A 226 12.90 21.66 -3.90
CA LYS A 226 12.72 22.36 -5.19
C LYS A 226 11.98 21.53 -6.24
N ASP A 227 12.24 20.22 -6.31
CA ASP A 227 11.63 19.30 -7.28
C ASP A 227 10.17 18.97 -6.94
N PHE A 228 9.71 19.36 -5.76
CA PHE A 228 8.34 19.13 -5.27
C PHE A 228 7.49 20.39 -5.27
N MET A 229 8.10 21.56 -5.49
CA MET A 229 7.39 22.82 -5.36
C MET A 229 6.40 23.04 -6.50
N PRO A 230 5.12 23.32 -6.22
CA PRO A 230 4.15 23.72 -7.25
C PRO A 230 4.34 25.18 -7.69
N VAL A 231 5.16 25.94 -6.96
CA VAL A 231 5.47 27.36 -7.25
C VAL A 231 6.97 27.55 -7.25
N ASN A 232 7.50 28.19 -8.26
CA ASN A 232 8.87 28.67 -8.27
C ASN A 232 8.93 30.02 -7.53
N VAL A 233 9.22 29.95 -6.22
CA VAL A 233 9.24 31.13 -5.35
C VAL A 233 10.48 31.97 -5.64
N THR A 234 10.28 33.27 -5.81
CA THR A 234 11.37 34.21 -6.19
C THR A 234 11.56 35.35 -5.21
N ALA A 235 10.50 35.78 -4.52
CA ALA A 235 10.55 36.95 -3.64
C ALA A 235 9.49 36.86 -2.53
N THR A 236 9.59 37.76 -1.55
CA THR A 236 8.52 38.02 -0.59
C THR A 236 7.74 39.28 -0.98
N LYS A 237 6.45 39.27 -0.70
CA LYS A 237 5.55 40.43 -0.91
C LYS A 237 4.77 40.67 0.38
N ASN A 238 4.58 41.94 0.74
CA ASN A 238 3.68 42.30 1.82
C ASN A 238 2.29 42.51 1.25
N VAL A 239 1.27 41.85 1.79
CA VAL A 239 -0.16 42.01 1.41
C VAL A 239 -0.92 42.58 2.59
N MET A 240 -1.89 43.42 2.31
CA MET A 240 -2.71 44.11 3.32
C MET A 240 -3.96 43.30 3.68
N GLY A 241 -3.76 42.06 4.06
CA GLY A 241 -4.83 41.16 4.46
C GLY A 241 -4.87 39.86 3.62
N LEU A 242 -5.69 38.92 4.05
CA LEU A 242 -5.86 37.60 3.47
C LEU A 242 -7.36 37.28 3.22
N SER A 243 -8.12 38.26 2.77
CA SER A 243 -9.59 38.15 2.55
C SER A 243 -9.97 37.03 1.57
N ALA A 244 -9.14 36.76 0.56
CA ALA A 244 -9.37 35.68 -0.38
C ALA A 244 -9.31 34.30 0.31
N LEU A 245 -8.46 34.13 1.36
CA LEU A 245 -8.38 32.89 2.14
C LEU A 245 -9.65 32.67 2.99
N ALA A 246 -10.17 33.72 3.62
CA ALA A 246 -11.43 33.66 4.35
C ALA A 246 -12.61 33.35 3.40
N ALA A 247 -12.65 33.95 2.24
CA ALA A 247 -13.66 33.69 1.21
C ALA A 247 -13.63 32.23 0.71
N TYR A 248 -12.43 31.64 0.59
CA TYR A 248 -12.26 30.25 0.15
C TYR A 248 -12.98 29.25 1.08
N ILE A 249 -12.99 29.50 2.38
CA ILE A 249 -13.72 28.68 3.35
C ILE A 249 -15.10 29.23 3.73
N LYS A 250 -15.57 30.26 3.01
CA LYS A 250 -16.84 30.97 3.27
C LYS A 250 -16.91 31.48 4.74
N ASP A 251 -15.81 32.02 5.24
CA ASP A 251 -15.72 32.65 6.57
C ASP A 251 -15.89 34.17 6.43
N ALA A 252 -16.71 34.76 7.29
CA ALA A 252 -16.95 36.20 7.32
C ALA A 252 -15.86 36.97 8.09
N SER A 253 -14.84 36.31 8.62
CA SER A 253 -13.75 36.96 9.36
C SER A 253 -12.94 37.88 8.45
N ALA A 254 -12.73 39.11 8.91
CA ALA A 254 -11.81 40.01 8.26
C ALA A 254 -10.37 39.68 8.66
N LEU A 255 -9.57 39.25 7.70
CA LEU A 255 -8.11 39.03 7.88
C LEU A 255 -7.36 40.22 7.32
N ASP A 256 -7.59 41.43 7.90
CA ASP A 256 -7.12 42.69 7.33
C ASP A 256 -5.68 43.05 7.76
N ALA A 257 -5.06 42.28 8.62
CA ALA A 257 -3.71 42.55 9.08
C ALA A 257 -2.66 42.26 7.98
N GLY A 258 -1.70 43.15 7.85
CA GLY A 258 -0.59 42.97 6.91
C GLY A 258 0.17 41.67 7.15
N THR A 259 0.44 40.95 6.09
CA THR A 259 1.10 39.64 6.12
C THR A 259 2.16 39.53 5.03
N ILE A 260 3.27 38.91 5.35
CA ILE A 260 4.31 38.63 4.37
C ILE A 260 4.08 37.27 3.75
N ILE A 261 3.96 37.24 2.42
CA ILE A 261 3.80 36.02 1.62
C ILE A 261 5.01 35.81 0.70
N ALA A 262 5.32 34.56 0.43
CA ALA A 262 6.37 34.17 -0.50
C ALA A 262 5.79 34.00 -1.90
N ALA A 263 6.10 34.93 -2.79
CA ALA A 263 5.54 35.04 -4.13
C ALA A 263 6.41 34.34 -5.18
N GLY A 264 5.79 33.80 -6.20
CA GLY A 264 6.49 33.13 -7.29
C GLY A 264 5.58 32.83 -8.48
N THR A 265 6.08 32.07 -9.45
CA THR A 265 5.37 31.63 -10.65
C THR A 265 4.97 30.17 -10.55
N LEU A 266 3.83 29.82 -11.10
CA LEU A 266 3.31 28.45 -11.11
C LEU A 266 4.19 27.51 -11.93
N GLN A 267 4.36 26.31 -11.44
CA GLN A 267 4.95 25.19 -12.18
C GLN A 267 3.89 24.52 -13.08
N LYS A 268 4.35 23.82 -14.12
CA LYS A 268 3.45 23.05 -14.99
C LYS A 268 2.70 21.99 -14.18
N GLY A 269 1.38 21.94 -14.34
CA GLY A 269 0.51 20.99 -13.63
C GLY A 269 0.07 21.44 -12.24
N ALA A 270 0.48 22.63 -11.79
CA ALA A 270 -0.02 23.24 -10.57
C ALA A 270 -1.31 24.04 -10.83
N SER A 271 -2.22 24.01 -9.85
CA SER A 271 -3.50 24.72 -9.87
C SER A 271 -3.61 25.67 -8.68
N VAL A 272 -4.06 26.88 -8.89
CA VAL A 272 -4.28 27.88 -7.83
C VAL A 272 -5.62 27.61 -7.17
N LEU A 273 -5.62 27.38 -5.85
CA LEU A 273 -6.84 27.27 -5.05
C LEU A 273 -7.27 28.63 -4.49
N VAL A 274 -6.31 29.46 -4.10
CA VAL A 274 -6.54 30.81 -3.57
C VAL A 274 -5.50 31.75 -4.13
N GLU A 275 -5.95 32.89 -4.64
CA GLU A 275 -5.10 33.98 -5.10
C GLU A 275 -5.40 35.25 -4.29
N GLN A 276 -4.38 35.97 -3.87
CA GLN A 276 -4.49 37.25 -3.17
C GLN A 276 -3.65 38.29 -3.87
N ASP A 277 -4.28 39.38 -4.31
CA ASP A 277 -3.63 40.51 -4.99
C ASP A 277 -2.76 40.11 -6.20
N GLY A 278 -3.23 39.16 -7.02
CA GLY A 278 -2.51 38.62 -8.17
C GLY A 278 -1.34 37.71 -7.81
N VAL A 279 -1.27 37.21 -6.55
CA VAL A 279 -0.25 36.28 -6.11
C VAL A 279 -0.90 34.94 -5.68
N PRO A 280 -0.45 33.81 -6.20
CA PRO A 280 -0.90 32.51 -5.75
C PRO A 280 -0.62 32.33 -4.25
N LEU A 281 -1.67 32.27 -3.43
CA LEU A 281 -1.56 32.14 -1.98
C LEU A 281 -1.62 30.69 -1.53
N LEU A 282 -2.52 29.90 -2.11
CA LEU A 282 -2.65 28.47 -1.88
C LEU A 282 -2.68 27.76 -3.23
N VAL A 283 -1.75 26.84 -3.42
CA VAL A 283 -1.56 26.14 -4.70
C VAL A 283 -1.50 24.64 -4.43
N GLU A 284 -2.15 23.86 -5.30
CA GLU A 284 -2.02 22.39 -5.27
C GLU A 284 -1.36 21.86 -6.55
N MET A 285 -0.71 20.71 -6.42
CA MET A 285 -0.16 19.94 -7.53
C MET A 285 -0.37 18.46 -7.27
N GLN A 286 -0.95 17.75 -8.24
CA GLN A 286 -1.11 16.29 -8.18
C GLN A 286 0.22 15.61 -8.51
N ARG A 287 0.58 14.57 -7.75
CA ARG A 287 1.72 13.70 -8.05
C ARG A 287 1.36 12.24 -7.73
N GLY A 288 1.16 11.44 -8.77
CA GLY A 288 0.62 10.08 -8.59
C GLY A 288 -0.77 10.08 -7.96
N TYR A 289 -0.93 9.40 -6.83
CA TYR A 289 -2.15 9.42 -6.02
C TYR A 289 -2.18 10.57 -5.00
N GLY A 290 -1.02 11.10 -4.62
CA GLY A 290 -0.89 12.15 -3.61
C GLY A 290 -0.93 13.55 -4.15
N LYS A 291 -0.88 14.52 -3.25
CA LYS A 291 -0.94 15.94 -3.53
C LYS A 291 0.14 16.73 -2.79
N ILE A 292 0.60 17.77 -3.43
CA ILE A 292 1.52 18.75 -2.85
C ILE A 292 0.76 20.07 -2.76
N TYR A 293 0.72 20.62 -1.55
CA TYR A 293 0.15 21.92 -1.29
C TYR A 293 1.27 22.90 -0.93
N TYR A 294 1.25 24.05 -1.54
CA TYR A 294 2.08 25.18 -1.17
C TYR A 294 1.21 26.32 -0.66
N PHE A 295 1.48 26.73 0.57
CA PHE A 295 0.83 27.87 1.18
C PHE A 295 1.84 29.01 1.34
N ALA A 296 1.66 30.13 0.64
CA ALA A 296 2.64 31.20 0.53
C ALA A 296 2.90 31.96 1.83
N ALA A 297 2.01 31.87 2.82
CA ALA A 297 2.15 32.50 4.14
C ALA A 297 2.68 31.50 5.19
N ASP A 298 2.99 32.01 6.37
CA ASP A 298 3.36 31.22 7.55
C ASP A 298 2.19 31.12 8.51
N PRO A 299 1.56 29.91 8.68
CA PRO A 299 0.43 29.72 9.59
C PRO A 299 0.76 29.95 11.07
N ALA A 300 2.03 29.86 11.46
CA ALA A 300 2.46 30.07 12.83
C ALA A 300 2.49 31.57 13.24
N LEU A 301 2.36 32.47 12.28
CA LEU A 301 2.39 33.91 12.50
C LEU A 301 1.00 34.55 12.45
N LYS A 302 0.83 35.68 13.17
CA LYS A 302 -0.41 36.49 13.07
C LYS A 302 -0.56 37.10 11.67
N PRO A 303 -1.80 37.19 11.15
CA PRO A 303 -3.08 36.93 11.83
C PRO A 303 -3.50 35.44 11.81
N LEU A 304 -2.78 34.55 11.09
CA LEU A 304 -3.20 33.15 10.85
C LEU A 304 -3.16 32.31 12.10
N SER A 305 -2.20 32.51 13.01
CA SER A 305 -2.08 31.73 14.25
C SER A 305 -3.30 31.93 15.19
N ASP A 306 -3.94 33.07 15.12
CA ASP A 306 -5.10 33.41 15.95
C ASP A 306 -6.43 33.12 15.23
N TRP A 307 -6.39 32.71 13.96
CA TRP A 307 -7.56 32.48 13.14
C TRP A 307 -7.99 31.01 13.08
N ASN A 308 -9.19 30.71 13.57
CA ASN A 308 -9.74 29.36 13.59
C ASN A 308 -9.97 28.76 12.18
N GLY A 309 -9.97 29.59 11.12
CA GLY A 309 -10.15 29.13 9.75
C GLY A 309 -9.02 28.24 9.24
N MET A 310 -7.83 28.30 9.84
CA MET A 310 -6.74 27.38 9.49
C MET A 310 -7.12 25.90 9.71
N LYS A 311 -7.90 25.60 10.74
CA LYS A 311 -8.45 24.27 10.96
C LYS A 311 -9.29 23.80 9.78
N GLU A 312 -10.19 24.64 9.28
CA GLU A 312 -11.06 24.31 8.14
C GLU A 312 -10.22 24.10 6.85
N ILE A 313 -9.15 24.88 6.67
CA ILE A 313 -8.23 24.69 5.53
C ILE A 313 -7.53 23.34 5.62
N TYR A 314 -6.97 23.00 6.76
CA TYR A 314 -6.34 21.69 6.95
C TYR A 314 -7.34 20.54 6.81
N ASP A 315 -8.56 20.68 7.34
CA ASP A 315 -9.62 19.68 7.17
C ASP A 315 -9.92 19.44 5.69
N ARG A 316 -10.11 20.50 4.91
CA ARG A 316 -10.38 20.41 3.47
C ARG A 316 -9.25 19.75 2.68
N LEU A 317 -8.00 20.10 3.00
CA LEU A 317 -6.86 19.67 2.21
C LEU A 317 -6.29 18.32 2.69
N LEU A 318 -6.26 18.07 4.00
CA LEU A 318 -5.51 16.96 4.57
C LEU A 318 -6.38 15.83 5.11
N ALA A 319 -7.59 16.11 5.62
CA ALA A 319 -8.41 15.10 6.30
C ALA A 319 -8.93 14.01 5.34
N PHE A 320 -9.24 14.35 4.09
CA PHE A 320 -9.72 13.39 3.11
C PHE A 320 -8.57 12.52 2.59
N LYS A 321 -8.67 11.21 2.70
CA LYS A 321 -7.62 10.31 2.21
C LYS A 321 -7.46 10.43 0.69
N SER A 322 -6.23 10.32 0.20
CA SER A 322 -5.99 10.30 -1.23
C SER A 322 -6.69 9.11 -1.87
N PRO A 323 -7.47 9.30 -2.94
CA PRO A 323 -8.15 8.20 -3.59
C PRO A 323 -7.14 7.25 -4.22
N LYS A 324 -7.16 6.01 -3.75
CA LYS A 324 -6.32 4.94 -4.26
C LYS A 324 -7.21 3.84 -4.80
N PRO A 325 -6.92 3.28 -5.98
CA PRO A 325 -7.61 2.08 -6.43
C PRO A 325 -7.30 0.91 -5.47
N ILE A 326 -8.16 -0.10 -5.48
CA ILE A 326 -8.08 -1.22 -4.54
C ILE A 326 -6.72 -1.93 -4.57
N TRP A 327 -6.09 -2.02 -5.74
CA TRP A 327 -4.76 -2.63 -5.90
C TRP A 327 -3.60 -1.81 -5.33
N ALA A 328 -3.82 -0.53 -5.05
CA ALA A 328 -2.76 0.35 -4.53
C ALA A 328 -2.42 0.07 -3.06
N ASN A 329 -3.30 -0.59 -2.32
CA ASN A 329 -3.09 -0.89 -0.91
C ASN A 329 -2.18 -2.12 -0.68
N ALA A 330 -1.78 -2.82 -1.75
CA ALA A 330 -0.83 -3.94 -1.72
C ALA A 330 -1.18 -5.10 -0.78
N SER A 331 -2.41 -5.19 -0.28
CA SER A 331 -2.85 -6.35 0.48
C SER A 331 -3.40 -7.39 -0.49
N PHE A 332 -2.72 -8.54 -0.56
CA PHE A 332 -3.21 -9.68 -1.31
C PHE A 332 -4.15 -10.53 -0.46
N ASP A 333 -5.22 -11.05 -1.05
CA ASP A 333 -5.95 -12.14 -0.42
C ASP A 333 -5.04 -13.37 -0.32
N SER A 334 -4.74 -13.80 0.91
CA SER A 334 -3.75 -14.85 1.15
C SER A 334 -4.13 -16.21 0.55
N ASN A 335 -5.43 -16.54 0.51
CA ASN A 335 -5.91 -17.81 -0.06
C ASN A 335 -5.75 -17.81 -1.58
N GLN A 336 -6.15 -16.72 -2.23
CA GLN A 336 -6.01 -16.56 -3.68
C GLN A 336 -4.52 -16.44 -4.08
N ALA A 337 -3.73 -15.76 -3.27
CA ALA A 337 -2.28 -15.67 -3.45
C ALA A 337 -1.62 -17.05 -3.44
N ASN A 338 -1.92 -17.89 -2.44
CA ASN A 338 -1.42 -19.26 -2.37
C ASN A 338 -1.90 -20.12 -3.53
N THR A 339 -3.16 -19.95 -3.96
CA THR A 339 -3.70 -20.63 -5.14
C THR A 339 -2.93 -20.24 -6.40
N ALA A 340 -2.67 -18.95 -6.59
CA ALA A 340 -1.91 -18.44 -7.73
C ALA A 340 -0.45 -18.96 -7.72
N LEU A 341 0.22 -18.92 -6.56
CA LEU A 341 1.59 -19.43 -6.40
C LEU A 341 1.69 -20.94 -6.59
N SER A 342 0.66 -21.69 -6.22
CA SER A 342 0.58 -23.15 -6.40
C SER A 342 0.16 -23.55 -7.81
N SER A 343 -0.34 -22.63 -8.63
CA SER A 343 -0.72 -22.88 -10.03
C SER A 343 0.51 -23.00 -10.92
N MET A 344 1.25 -24.11 -10.76
CA MET A 344 2.47 -24.43 -11.51
C MET A 344 2.34 -25.76 -12.24
N PRO A 345 2.96 -25.94 -13.43
CA PRO A 345 2.92 -27.21 -14.15
C PRO A 345 3.39 -28.41 -13.32
N GLN A 346 4.38 -28.21 -12.44
CA GLN A 346 4.98 -29.25 -11.61
C GLN A 346 4.09 -29.75 -10.48
N LEU A 347 3.12 -28.92 -10.08
CA LEU A 347 2.08 -29.26 -9.08
C LEU A 347 0.79 -29.74 -9.74
N ALA A 348 0.68 -29.66 -11.08
CA ALA A 348 -0.46 -30.16 -11.79
C ALA A 348 -0.56 -31.67 -11.61
N LEU A 349 -1.74 -32.16 -11.24
CA LEU A 349 -1.97 -33.60 -11.15
C LEU A 349 -1.88 -34.21 -12.54
N PRO A 350 -1.22 -35.40 -12.68
CA PRO A 350 -1.25 -36.12 -13.95
C PRO A 350 -2.69 -36.41 -14.37
N SER A 351 -2.95 -36.41 -15.67
CA SER A 351 -4.31 -36.64 -16.16
C SER A 351 -4.87 -37.96 -15.62
N ILE A 352 -6.13 -37.96 -15.22
CA ILE A 352 -6.83 -39.16 -14.72
C ILE A 352 -6.71 -40.32 -15.70
N ILE A 353 -6.76 -40.03 -17.02
CA ILE A 353 -6.61 -41.03 -18.06
C ILE A 353 -5.24 -41.70 -18.00
N TYR A 354 -4.17 -40.91 -17.80
CA TYR A 354 -2.81 -41.45 -17.65
C TYR A 354 -2.72 -42.39 -16.43
N VAL A 355 -3.26 -41.97 -15.28
CA VAL A 355 -3.27 -42.78 -14.04
C VAL A 355 -4.09 -44.05 -14.24
N CYS A 356 -5.26 -43.97 -14.88
CA CYS A 356 -6.11 -45.13 -15.19
C CYS A 356 -5.43 -46.12 -16.16
N CYS A 357 -4.78 -45.60 -17.21
CA CYS A 357 -4.03 -46.44 -18.16
C CYS A 357 -2.86 -47.13 -17.45
N TRP A 358 -2.08 -46.41 -16.62
CA TRP A 358 -0.99 -46.98 -15.85
C TRP A 358 -1.49 -48.06 -14.93
N LEU A 359 -2.56 -47.83 -14.16
CA LEU A 359 -3.17 -48.82 -13.27
C LEU A 359 -3.73 -50.01 -14.05
N GLY A 360 -4.34 -49.76 -15.23
CA GLY A 360 -4.80 -50.83 -16.12
C GLY A 360 -3.69 -51.76 -16.59
N ILE A 361 -2.55 -51.17 -17.01
CA ILE A 361 -1.34 -51.91 -17.40
C ILE A 361 -0.80 -52.73 -16.22
N TYR A 362 -0.73 -52.13 -15.02
CA TYR A 362 -0.32 -52.79 -13.80
C TYR A 362 -1.17 -54.04 -13.51
N ILE A 363 -2.49 -53.87 -13.51
CA ILE A 363 -3.42 -55.00 -13.21
C ILE A 363 -3.29 -56.10 -14.29
N LEU A 364 -3.17 -55.71 -15.56
CA LEU A 364 -3.04 -56.66 -16.67
C LEU A 364 -1.74 -57.45 -16.59
N VAL A 365 -0.63 -56.78 -16.25
CA VAL A 365 0.68 -57.46 -16.16
C VAL A 365 0.78 -58.37 -14.95
N VAL A 366 0.38 -57.87 -13.77
CA VAL A 366 0.46 -58.62 -12.50
C VAL A 366 -0.54 -59.80 -12.46
N GLY A 367 -1.72 -59.62 -13.04
CA GLY A 367 -2.78 -60.63 -13.07
C GLY A 367 -2.73 -61.54 -14.30
N PRO A 368 -3.48 -61.22 -15.38
CA PRO A 368 -3.67 -62.13 -16.52
C PRO A 368 -2.35 -62.50 -17.20
N VAL A 369 -1.49 -61.53 -17.52
CA VAL A 369 -0.22 -61.80 -18.25
C VAL A 369 0.69 -62.70 -17.42
N ASN A 370 0.94 -62.41 -16.15
CA ASN A 370 1.73 -63.22 -15.27
C ASN A 370 1.16 -64.64 -15.13
N TYR A 371 -0.18 -64.76 -14.96
CA TYR A 371 -0.85 -66.06 -14.91
C TYR A 371 -0.65 -66.88 -16.20
N PHE A 372 -0.84 -66.32 -17.39
CA PHE A 372 -0.70 -67.03 -18.67
C PHE A 372 0.77 -67.45 -18.88
N VAL A 373 1.76 -66.58 -18.56
CA VAL A 373 3.18 -66.86 -18.66
C VAL A 373 3.57 -68.04 -17.77
N LEU A 374 3.19 -68.01 -16.46
CA LEU A 374 3.50 -69.07 -15.51
C LEU A 374 2.80 -70.40 -15.84
N ARG A 375 1.58 -70.35 -16.34
CA ARG A 375 0.83 -71.52 -16.82
C ARG A 375 1.52 -72.15 -18.01
N ARG A 376 2.00 -71.34 -18.98
CA ARG A 376 2.78 -71.86 -20.14
C ARG A 376 4.11 -72.47 -19.71
N MET A 377 4.74 -71.94 -18.70
CA MET A 377 5.98 -72.50 -18.10
C MET A 377 5.73 -73.70 -17.20
N LYS A 378 4.49 -74.11 -16.95
CA LYS A 378 4.05 -75.19 -16.04
C LYS A 378 4.62 -75.02 -14.61
N ARG A 379 4.78 -73.76 -14.14
CA ARG A 379 5.35 -73.45 -12.84
C ARG A 379 4.50 -72.41 -12.12
N ALA A 380 3.23 -72.72 -11.87
CA ALA A 380 2.29 -71.80 -11.23
C ALA A 380 2.70 -71.37 -9.81
N GLU A 381 3.45 -72.20 -9.10
CA GLU A 381 4.02 -71.91 -7.78
C GLU A 381 4.95 -70.70 -7.75
N LEU A 382 5.58 -70.33 -8.90
CA LEU A 382 6.43 -69.16 -8.97
C LEU A 382 5.64 -67.86 -8.84
N ALA A 383 4.31 -67.87 -8.84
CA ALA A 383 3.48 -66.68 -8.62
C ALA A 383 3.82 -65.99 -7.29
N TRP A 384 4.20 -66.76 -6.25
CA TRP A 384 4.62 -66.20 -4.96
C TRP A 384 5.87 -65.32 -5.02
N VAL A 385 6.71 -65.51 -6.03
CA VAL A 385 7.92 -64.70 -6.26
C VAL A 385 7.66 -63.60 -7.32
N THR A 386 6.99 -63.97 -8.43
CA THR A 386 6.82 -63.06 -9.53
C THR A 386 5.88 -61.88 -9.21
N VAL A 387 4.81 -62.15 -8.44
CA VAL A 387 3.89 -61.05 -8.05
C VAL A 387 4.60 -60.00 -7.19
N PRO A 388 5.28 -60.33 -6.08
CA PRO A 388 6.04 -59.33 -5.32
C PRO A 388 7.12 -58.59 -6.16
N VAL A 389 7.83 -59.31 -7.03
CA VAL A 389 8.85 -58.67 -7.91
C VAL A 389 8.19 -57.66 -8.86
N LEU A 390 7.08 -58.04 -9.48
CA LEU A 390 6.33 -57.10 -10.38
C LEU A 390 5.78 -55.92 -9.63
N VAL A 391 5.24 -56.13 -8.41
CA VAL A 391 4.76 -55.01 -7.57
C VAL A 391 5.90 -54.07 -7.22
N ILE A 392 7.04 -54.56 -6.79
CA ILE A 392 8.21 -53.72 -6.51
C ILE A 392 8.68 -52.99 -7.76
N MET A 393 8.74 -53.67 -8.91
CA MET A 393 9.13 -53.07 -10.16
C MET A 393 8.20 -51.93 -10.58
N PHE A 394 6.87 -52.18 -10.53
CA PHE A 394 5.89 -51.10 -10.86
C PHE A 394 5.90 -49.98 -9.84
N SER A 395 6.12 -50.27 -8.56
CA SER A 395 6.28 -49.24 -7.52
C SER A 395 7.54 -48.38 -7.77
N CYS A 396 8.66 -48.99 -8.13
CA CYS A 396 9.88 -48.25 -8.52
C CYS A 396 9.63 -47.38 -9.80
N LEU A 397 8.97 -47.95 -10.81
CA LEU A 397 8.65 -47.22 -12.03
C LEU A 397 7.68 -46.05 -11.76
N ALA A 398 6.67 -46.25 -10.90
CA ALA A 398 5.76 -45.17 -10.48
C ALA A 398 6.50 -44.08 -9.72
N PHE A 399 7.42 -44.47 -8.81
CA PHE A 399 8.26 -43.54 -8.07
C PHE A 399 9.15 -42.68 -9.02
N ILE A 400 9.86 -43.39 -9.93
CA ILE A 400 10.75 -42.71 -10.92
C ILE A 400 9.96 -41.80 -11.83
N SER A 401 8.77 -42.24 -12.32
CA SER A 401 7.94 -41.42 -13.18
C SER A 401 7.37 -40.19 -12.44
N GLY A 402 6.97 -40.35 -11.16
CA GLY A 402 6.54 -39.24 -10.31
C GLY A 402 7.67 -38.24 -10.05
N TYR A 403 8.87 -38.74 -9.82
CA TYR A 403 10.07 -37.91 -9.63
C TYR A 403 10.47 -37.15 -10.92
N ALA A 404 10.43 -37.83 -12.06
CA ALA A 404 10.69 -37.20 -13.36
C ALA A 404 9.63 -36.14 -13.73
N TYR A 405 8.37 -36.36 -13.35
CA TYR A 405 7.28 -35.43 -13.60
C TYR A 405 7.39 -34.15 -12.73
N ARG A 406 7.75 -34.30 -11.44
CA ARG A 406 7.91 -33.15 -10.51
C ARG A 406 9.17 -32.34 -10.74
N GLY A 407 10.15 -32.88 -11.44
CA GLY A 407 11.47 -32.27 -11.63
C GLY A 407 12.39 -32.48 -10.44
N THR A 408 13.65 -32.10 -10.61
CA THR A 408 14.74 -32.25 -9.62
C THR A 408 15.28 -30.92 -9.12
N THR A 409 14.85 -29.81 -9.71
CA THR A 409 15.34 -28.48 -9.40
C THR A 409 14.27 -27.65 -8.69
N PRO A 410 14.67 -26.77 -7.77
CA PRO A 410 13.73 -25.81 -7.17
C PRO A 410 13.20 -24.86 -8.23
N ILE A 411 12.00 -24.36 -7.99
CA ILE A 411 11.33 -23.39 -8.88
C ILE A 411 10.96 -22.16 -8.08
N LEU A 412 11.21 -21.02 -8.66
CA LEU A 412 10.79 -19.73 -8.14
C LEU A 412 9.61 -19.22 -8.97
N ASN A 413 8.41 -19.25 -8.40
CA ASN A 413 7.21 -18.67 -9.00
C ASN A 413 7.04 -17.24 -8.50
N ARG A 414 7.10 -16.24 -9.39
CA ARG A 414 7.00 -14.83 -9.03
C ARG A 414 5.80 -14.20 -9.71
N LEU A 415 4.90 -13.67 -8.91
CA LEU A 415 3.74 -12.91 -9.36
C LEU A 415 3.88 -11.49 -8.85
N ALA A 416 3.85 -10.49 -9.72
CA ALA A 416 4.04 -9.11 -9.30
C ALA A 416 2.92 -8.19 -9.79
N LEU A 417 2.58 -7.25 -8.94
CA LEU A 417 1.77 -6.09 -9.23
C LEU A 417 2.69 -4.88 -9.32
N ALA A 418 2.88 -4.35 -10.52
CA ALA A 418 3.69 -3.16 -10.75
C ALA A 418 2.80 -1.95 -10.98
N GLN A 419 2.99 -0.90 -10.18
CA GLN A 419 2.21 0.34 -10.21
C GLN A 419 3.11 1.50 -10.57
N ALA A 420 2.79 2.20 -11.65
CA ALA A 420 3.48 3.39 -12.11
C ALA A 420 2.56 4.62 -12.10
N TRP A 421 3.17 5.78 -12.12
CA TRP A 421 2.49 7.06 -12.15
C TRP A 421 3.19 7.98 -13.14
N GLU A 422 2.43 8.71 -13.91
CA GLU A 422 3.01 9.70 -14.82
C GLU A 422 3.87 10.73 -14.06
N GLY A 423 5.03 11.03 -14.61
CA GLY A 423 5.97 12.00 -14.02
C GLY A 423 6.77 11.46 -12.82
N VAL A 424 6.71 10.14 -12.56
CA VAL A 424 7.52 9.45 -11.54
C VAL A 424 8.38 8.39 -12.22
N ASP A 425 9.70 8.48 -12.04
CA ASP A 425 10.67 7.62 -12.74
C ASP A 425 10.72 6.18 -12.20
N GLN A 426 9.96 5.89 -11.16
CA GLN A 426 9.92 4.58 -10.53
C GLN A 426 8.48 4.06 -10.44
N ALA A 427 8.36 2.73 -10.55
CA ALA A 427 7.13 1.98 -10.31
C ALA A 427 7.27 1.17 -9.02
N ARG A 428 6.23 1.17 -8.19
CA ARG A 428 6.14 0.31 -7.01
C ARG A 428 5.81 -1.10 -7.45
N VAL A 429 6.50 -2.08 -6.88
CA VAL A 429 6.26 -3.49 -7.13
C VAL A 429 5.93 -4.19 -5.83
N ASN A 430 4.76 -4.81 -5.79
CA ASN A 430 4.38 -5.77 -4.76
C ASN A 430 4.39 -7.15 -5.39
N ALA A 431 5.23 -8.04 -4.90
CA ALA A 431 5.39 -9.36 -5.46
C ALA A 431 5.04 -10.46 -4.45
N LEU A 432 4.44 -11.51 -4.98
CA LEU A 432 4.26 -12.79 -4.33
C LEU A 432 5.31 -13.74 -4.87
N VAL A 433 6.08 -14.34 -4.01
CA VAL A 433 7.17 -15.25 -4.37
C VAL A 433 6.89 -16.61 -3.76
N GLY A 434 6.70 -17.63 -4.60
CA GLY A 434 6.57 -19.02 -4.19
C GLY A 434 7.86 -19.78 -4.45
N VAL A 435 8.46 -20.33 -3.39
CA VAL A 435 9.62 -21.21 -3.50
C VAL A 435 9.12 -22.65 -3.44
N TYR A 436 9.18 -23.34 -4.57
CA TYR A 436 8.87 -24.78 -4.67
C TYR A 436 10.14 -25.58 -4.53
N SER A 437 10.07 -26.69 -3.79
CA SER A 437 11.17 -27.66 -3.69
C SER A 437 10.71 -29.10 -3.95
N PRO A 438 11.43 -29.87 -4.78
CA PRO A 438 11.20 -31.29 -4.95
C PRO A 438 11.70 -32.14 -3.76
N SER A 439 12.50 -31.55 -2.86
CA SER A 439 13.06 -32.19 -1.67
C SER A 439 12.94 -31.28 -0.46
N ARG A 440 12.96 -31.88 0.74
CA ARG A 440 12.97 -31.08 1.98
C ARG A 440 14.32 -30.39 2.13
N THR A 441 14.33 -29.06 2.06
CA THR A 441 15.56 -28.26 2.16
C THR A 441 15.26 -26.83 2.57
N SER A 442 16.30 -26.07 2.88
CA SER A 442 16.22 -24.64 3.17
C SER A 442 16.90 -23.84 2.07
N TYR A 443 16.34 -22.68 1.77
CA TYR A 443 16.85 -21.73 0.77
C TYR A 443 17.07 -20.35 1.39
N ASN A 444 18.04 -19.62 0.85
CA ASN A 444 18.15 -18.19 1.08
C ASN A 444 17.58 -17.45 -0.13
N VAL A 445 16.58 -16.59 0.12
CA VAL A 445 15.96 -15.74 -0.92
C VAL A 445 16.60 -14.39 -0.85
N GLU A 446 17.14 -13.92 -1.97
CA GLU A 446 17.83 -12.63 -2.07
C GLU A 446 17.10 -11.68 -3.00
N THR A 447 17.13 -10.41 -2.64
CA THR A 447 16.64 -9.31 -3.47
C THR A 447 17.76 -8.31 -3.71
N GLN A 448 17.59 -7.48 -4.76
CA GLN A 448 18.45 -6.32 -5.03
C GLN A 448 17.59 -5.04 -4.99
N ASN A 449 18.23 -3.87 -5.13
CA ASN A 449 17.56 -2.59 -5.35
C ASN A 449 16.53 -2.19 -4.26
N GLN A 450 16.86 -2.38 -2.98
CA GLN A 450 16.00 -1.99 -1.85
C GLN A 450 14.64 -2.69 -1.78
N PHE A 451 14.50 -3.87 -2.40
CA PHE A 451 13.33 -4.70 -2.13
C PHE A 451 13.38 -5.24 -0.71
N MET A 452 12.24 -5.18 -0.03
CA MET A 452 12.05 -5.73 1.30
C MET A 452 11.23 -7.01 1.23
N LEU A 453 11.64 -8.02 2.01
CA LEU A 453 10.94 -9.30 2.13
C LEU A 453 10.14 -9.33 3.42
N TYR A 454 8.92 -9.82 3.35
CA TYR A 454 8.03 -9.96 4.51
C TYR A 454 7.25 -11.28 4.46
N PRO A 455 6.87 -11.84 5.65
CA PRO A 455 6.03 -13.03 5.68
C PRO A 455 4.64 -12.73 5.17
N LEU A 456 4.14 -13.56 4.25
CA LEU A 456 2.71 -13.56 3.94
C LEU A 456 1.98 -14.23 5.10
N GLN A 457 0.90 -13.59 5.57
CA GLN A 457 0.04 -14.18 6.59
C GLN A 457 -0.71 -15.36 6.01
N ASP A 458 -0.19 -16.57 6.25
CA ASP A 458 -0.94 -17.79 6.02
C ASP A 458 -1.06 -18.52 7.36
N ASN A 459 -2.29 -18.80 7.77
CA ASN A 459 -2.60 -19.44 9.03
C ASN A 459 -2.04 -20.88 9.16
N GLN A 460 -1.46 -21.45 8.12
CA GLN A 460 -1.03 -22.84 8.10
C GLN A 460 0.48 -23.07 7.89
N SER A 461 1.19 -22.18 7.19
CA SER A 461 2.58 -22.44 6.78
C SER A 461 3.66 -21.85 7.69
N LEU A 462 3.32 -20.92 8.59
CA LEU A 462 4.28 -20.22 9.46
C LEU A 462 4.27 -20.69 10.92
N GLN A 463 3.56 -21.76 11.28
CA GLN A 463 3.54 -22.24 12.66
C GLN A 463 4.96 -22.58 13.14
N GLY A 464 5.48 -21.73 14.05
CA GLY A 464 6.76 -21.97 14.73
C GLY A 464 8.02 -21.63 13.93
N ASN A 465 7.94 -21.12 12.70
CA ASN A 465 9.11 -20.78 11.92
C ASN A 465 9.70 -19.41 12.33
N ASN A 466 11.02 -19.37 12.48
CA ASN A 466 11.76 -18.13 12.64
C ASN A 466 11.93 -17.47 11.26
N TRP A 467 11.74 -16.17 11.22
CA TRP A 467 11.91 -15.35 10.04
C TRP A 467 13.12 -14.44 10.26
N LEU A 468 14.17 -14.61 9.48
CA LEU A 468 15.38 -13.78 9.56
C LEU A 468 15.59 -13.02 8.25
N SER A 469 15.24 -11.75 8.25
CA SER A 469 15.45 -10.83 7.14
C SER A 469 16.64 -9.92 7.43
N LEU A 470 17.66 -9.98 6.59
CA LEU A 470 18.87 -9.17 6.72
C LEU A 470 18.96 -8.18 5.57
N LYS A 471 19.04 -6.89 5.91
CA LYS A 471 19.36 -5.83 4.96
C LYS A 471 20.86 -5.83 4.70
N ASN A 472 21.27 -5.88 3.45
CA ASN A 472 22.64 -5.71 3.00
C ASN A 472 22.76 -4.43 2.15
N GLN A 473 23.97 -4.13 1.64
CA GLN A 473 24.21 -2.92 0.84
C GLN A 473 23.38 -2.88 -0.46
N ASN A 474 23.03 -4.05 -1.01
CA ASN A 474 22.39 -4.19 -2.32
C ASN A 474 20.92 -4.59 -2.26
N GLY A 475 20.38 -4.95 -1.09
CA GLY A 475 18.98 -5.41 -0.97
C GLY A 475 18.72 -6.08 0.37
N THR A 476 17.86 -7.11 0.36
CA THR A 476 17.47 -7.87 1.54
C THR A 476 17.64 -9.36 1.26
N SER A 477 18.14 -10.11 2.23
CA SER A 477 18.24 -11.56 2.21
C SER A 477 17.36 -12.16 3.29
N LEU A 478 16.47 -13.08 2.91
CA LEU A 478 15.71 -13.91 3.83
C LEU A 478 16.39 -15.25 3.96
N GLN A 479 16.81 -15.60 5.17
CA GLN A 479 17.62 -16.78 5.43
C GLN A 479 16.80 -17.94 5.98
N ASP A 480 17.27 -19.17 5.68
CA ASP A 480 16.73 -20.44 6.17
C ASP A 480 15.24 -20.65 5.88
N VAL A 481 14.81 -20.32 4.67
CA VAL A 481 13.44 -20.56 4.20
C VAL A 481 13.25 -22.06 3.99
N ARG A 482 12.59 -22.73 4.91
CA ARG A 482 12.34 -24.17 4.87
C ARG A 482 11.18 -24.49 3.95
N VAL A 483 11.42 -25.43 3.05
CA VAL A 483 10.39 -25.92 2.11
C VAL A 483 10.26 -27.42 2.25
N GLU A 484 9.05 -27.92 2.47
CA GLU A 484 8.74 -29.33 2.54
C GLU A 484 8.71 -29.97 1.14
N ILE A 485 8.80 -31.28 1.07
CA ILE A 485 8.81 -32.04 -0.19
C ILE A 485 7.56 -31.75 -1.02
N GLY A 486 7.74 -31.21 -2.22
CA GLY A 486 6.63 -30.84 -3.11
C GLY A 486 5.78 -29.68 -2.58
N GLY A 487 6.24 -28.98 -1.54
CA GLY A 487 5.58 -27.81 -0.99
C GLY A 487 5.99 -26.52 -1.68
N VAL A 488 5.20 -25.47 -1.46
CA VAL A 488 5.48 -24.09 -1.88
C VAL A 488 5.51 -23.23 -0.63
N GLN A 489 6.63 -22.54 -0.40
CA GLN A 489 6.72 -21.53 0.65
C GLN A 489 6.46 -20.15 0.03
N SER A 490 5.44 -19.46 0.57
CA SER A 490 5.00 -18.14 0.07
C SER A 490 5.67 -17.01 0.84
N ILE A 491 6.16 -16.01 0.11
CA ILE A 491 6.88 -14.85 0.63
C ILE A 491 6.33 -13.61 -0.06
N GLY A 492 6.12 -12.52 0.67
CA GLY A 492 5.85 -11.22 0.12
C GLY A 492 7.14 -10.44 -0.14
N ALA A 493 7.18 -9.68 -1.22
CA ALA A 493 8.28 -8.77 -1.51
C ALA A 493 7.74 -7.42 -1.98
N GLU A 494 8.33 -6.34 -1.51
CA GLU A 494 7.95 -4.99 -1.86
C GLU A 494 9.17 -4.14 -2.17
N GLY A 495 9.11 -3.36 -3.25
CA GLY A 495 10.20 -2.48 -3.65
C GLY A 495 9.86 -1.64 -4.86
N TYR A 496 10.88 -1.07 -5.48
CA TYR A 496 10.75 -0.17 -6.61
C TYR A 496 11.63 -0.59 -7.76
N ILE A 497 11.11 -0.40 -8.98
CA ILE A 497 11.83 -0.59 -10.23
C ILE A 497 11.75 0.70 -11.06
N PRO A 498 12.63 0.92 -12.03
CA PRO A 498 12.42 1.99 -13.01
C PRO A 498 11.06 1.85 -13.70
N ALA A 499 10.33 2.95 -13.85
CA ALA A 499 9.05 2.96 -14.58
C ALA A 499 9.22 2.48 -16.01
N LEU A 500 8.20 1.79 -16.56
CA LEU A 500 8.34 1.13 -17.87
C LEU A 500 8.37 2.09 -19.06
N GLY A 501 7.91 3.30 -18.90
CA GLY A 501 7.87 4.29 -19.96
C GLY A 501 6.68 4.08 -20.91
N VAL A 502 5.55 4.64 -20.53
CA VAL A 502 4.41 4.86 -21.42
C VAL A 502 4.27 6.35 -21.65
N ARG A 503 4.07 6.76 -22.89
CA ARG A 503 3.78 8.15 -23.23
C ARG A 503 2.38 8.25 -23.77
N HIS A 504 1.71 9.35 -23.47
CA HIS A 504 0.40 9.62 -24.02
C HIS A 504 0.23 11.11 -24.33
N ASN A 505 -0.77 11.43 -25.17
CA ASN A 505 -1.27 12.75 -25.39
C ASN A 505 -2.80 12.78 -25.21
N LEU A 506 -3.27 12.09 -24.19
CA LEU A 506 -4.70 12.05 -23.86
C LEU A 506 -5.19 13.42 -23.41
N VAL A 507 -6.39 13.77 -23.87
CA VAL A 507 -7.09 15.01 -23.53
C VAL A 507 -8.48 14.66 -23.03
N VAL A 508 -8.86 15.21 -21.89
CA VAL A 508 -10.24 15.22 -21.39
C VAL A 508 -10.88 16.52 -21.82
N SER A 509 -11.82 16.45 -22.74
CA SER A 509 -12.56 17.60 -23.27
C SER A 509 -13.92 17.71 -22.59
N PHE A 510 -14.15 18.84 -21.91
CA PHE A 510 -15.43 19.17 -21.30
C PHE A 510 -16.33 19.84 -22.31
N GLY A 511 -17.39 19.14 -22.74
CA GLY A 511 -18.48 19.69 -23.53
C GLY A 511 -19.71 20.07 -22.67
N ASP A 512 -20.70 20.71 -23.25
CA ASP A 512 -21.93 21.14 -22.55
C ASP A 512 -22.75 19.94 -21.97
N VAL A 513 -22.61 18.76 -22.56
CA VAL A 513 -23.37 17.55 -22.17
C VAL A 513 -22.44 16.35 -21.91
N GLU A 514 -21.35 16.28 -22.65
CA GLU A 514 -20.45 15.12 -22.63
C GLU A 514 -19.03 15.50 -22.24
N ILE A 515 -18.40 14.63 -21.48
CA ILE A 515 -16.97 14.71 -21.17
C ILE A 515 -16.30 13.54 -21.89
N LEU A 516 -15.41 13.86 -22.82
CA LEU A 516 -14.79 12.91 -23.72
C LEU A 516 -13.30 12.80 -23.45
N LEU A 517 -12.80 11.57 -23.49
CA LEU A 517 -11.37 11.25 -23.48
C LEU A 517 -10.95 10.82 -24.90
N GLU A 518 -9.93 11.47 -25.43
CA GLU A 518 -9.39 11.17 -26.75
C GLU A 518 -7.87 11.37 -26.79
N GLY A 519 -7.20 10.80 -27.79
CA GLY A 519 -5.76 10.97 -27.98
C GLY A 519 -5.04 9.67 -28.33
N THR A 520 -3.77 9.57 -27.96
CA THR A 520 -2.94 8.41 -28.23
C THR A 520 -2.18 7.93 -27.00
N ILE A 521 -1.88 6.61 -26.99
CA ILE A 521 -1.00 5.97 -26.01
C ILE A 521 0.10 5.24 -26.78
N THR A 522 1.36 5.45 -26.40
CA THR A 522 2.55 4.85 -27.01
C THR A 522 3.35 4.12 -25.93
N ASN A 523 3.62 2.84 -26.17
CA ASN A 523 4.54 2.07 -25.34
C ASN A 523 5.98 2.41 -25.71
N THR A 524 6.71 3.14 -24.88
CA THR A 524 8.11 3.49 -25.10
C THR A 524 9.09 2.56 -24.38
N SER A 525 8.57 1.52 -23.70
CA SER A 525 9.39 0.52 -23.02
C SER A 525 9.94 -0.52 -24.01
N LYS A 526 10.90 -1.31 -23.54
CA LYS A 526 11.44 -2.49 -24.28
C LYS A 526 10.55 -3.74 -24.16
N TYR A 527 9.49 -3.69 -23.37
CA TYR A 527 8.61 -4.82 -23.09
C TYR A 527 7.31 -4.72 -23.89
N THR A 528 6.75 -5.85 -24.30
CA THR A 528 5.37 -5.90 -24.81
C THR A 528 4.40 -5.93 -23.66
N LEU A 529 3.47 -4.97 -23.62
CA LEU A 529 2.34 -5.00 -22.70
C LEU A 529 1.22 -5.81 -23.37
N ARG A 530 1.01 -7.04 -22.88
CA ARG A 530 0.01 -7.95 -23.44
C ARG A 530 -1.37 -7.68 -22.88
N ASP A 531 -2.38 -7.92 -23.67
CA ASP A 531 -3.79 -7.77 -23.32
C ASP A 531 -4.04 -6.40 -22.66
N ALA A 532 -3.45 -5.34 -23.24
CA ALA A 532 -3.54 -4.01 -22.66
C ALA A 532 -5.00 -3.49 -22.67
N ILE A 533 -5.38 -2.85 -21.58
CA ILE A 533 -6.72 -2.27 -21.38
C ILE A 533 -6.56 -0.85 -20.84
N LEU A 534 -7.29 0.09 -21.42
CA LEU A 534 -7.48 1.41 -20.84
C LEU A 534 -8.72 1.37 -19.93
N VAL A 535 -8.54 1.70 -18.67
CA VAL A 535 -9.60 1.65 -17.65
C VAL A 535 -9.91 3.05 -17.18
N THR A 536 -11.18 3.42 -17.20
CA THR A 536 -11.71 4.71 -16.73
C THR A 536 -12.76 4.46 -15.65
N PRO A 537 -13.27 5.46 -14.95
CA PRO A 537 -14.29 5.27 -13.93
C PRO A 537 -15.58 4.58 -14.42
N ASN A 538 -15.90 4.65 -15.70
CA ASN A 538 -17.16 4.18 -16.28
C ASN A 538 -17.01 3.03 -17.27
N GLU A 539 -15.84 2.87 -17.86
CA GLU A 539 -15.64 2.00 -19.00
C GLU A 539 -14.22 1.46 -19.03
N TRP A 540 -14.04 0.30 -19.66
CA TRP A 540 -12.73 -0.20 -20.06
C TRP A 540 -12.68 -0.42 -21.56
N LEU A 541 -11.56 -0.02 -22.17
CA LEU A 541 -11.33 -0.15 -23.61
C LEU A 541 -10.18 -1.13 -23.85
N PRO A 542 -10.43 -2.33 -24.41
CA PRO A 542 -9.36 -3.24 -24.81
C PRO A 542 -8.49 -2.62 -25.92
N LEU A 543 -7.18 -2.59 -25.70
CA LEU A 543 -6.21 -2.09 -26.67
C LEU A 543 -5.48 -3.22 -27.39
N GLY A 544 -5.57 -4.46 -26.87
CA GLY A 544 -4.78 -5.62 -27.30
C GLY A 544 -3.30 -5.45 -26.94
N ASP A 545 -2.43 -6.19 -27.61
CA ASP A 545 -0.99 -6.12 -27.35
C ASP A 545 -0.39 -4.79 -27.81
N LEU A 546 0.38 -4.17 -26.90
CA LEU A 546 1.18 -2.98 -27.17
C LEU A 546 2.67 -3.36 -27.22
N ALA A 547 3.17 -3.66 -28.40
CA ALA A 547 4.58 -3.93 -28.64
C ALA A 547 5.45 -2.67 -28.36
N PRO A 548 6.77 -2.82 -28.17
CA PRO A 548 7.68 -1.68 -28.06
C PRO A 548 7.49 -0.69 -29.23
N ASN A 549 7.37 0.60 -28.89
CA ASN A 549 7.10 1.71 -29.82
C ASN A 549 5.75 1.66 -30.56
N ALA A 550 4.85 0.74 -30.21
CA ALA A 550 3.50 0.73 -30.74
C ALA A 550 2.67 1.87 -30.18
N THR A 551 1.86 2.50 -31.04
CA THR A 551 0.92 3.56 -30.69
C THR A 551 -0.50 3.10 -30.96
N LYS A 552 -1.40 3.34 -30.02
CA LYS A 552 -2.85 3.12 -30.14
C LYS A 552 -3.59 4.43 -30.05
N GLN A 553 -4.52 4.63 -31.01
CA GLN A 553 -5.44 5.75 -31.01
C GLN A 553 -6.62 5.44 -30.11
N ILE A 554 -6.95 6.36 -29.21
CA ILE A 554 -8.15 6.36 -28.39
C ILE A 554 -9.15 7.29 -29.08
N ALA A 555 -10.22 6.68 -29.60
CA ALA A 555 -11.37 7.44 -30.10
C ALA A 555 -12.17 8.00 -28.91
N GLN A 556 -13.11 8.91 -29.18
CA GLN A 556 -13.92 9.58 -28.18
C GLN A 556 -14.56 8.59 -27.20
N LEU A 557 -14.02 8.51 -25.98
CA LEU A 557 -14.52 7.70 -24.88
C LEU A 557 -15.25 8.60 -23.88
N ARG A 558 -16.52 8.30 -23.60
CA ARG A 558 -17.35 9.15 -22.73
C ARG A 558 -17.07 8.85 -21.26
N LEU A 559 -16.67 9.87 -20.47
CA LEU A 559 -16.35 9.74 -19.05
C LEU A 559 -17.55 10.02 -18.11
N ASN A 560 -18.58 10.72 -18.56
CA ASN A 560 -19.74 11.10 -17.75
C ASN A 560 -21.00 10.36 -18.15
N ALA A 561 -20.96 9.04 -18.22
CA ALA A 561 -22.15 8.24 -18.47
C ALA A 561 -23.22 8.51 -17.38
N PRO A 562 -24.50 8.68 -17.76
CA PRO A 562 -25.57 9.01 -16.81
C PRO A 562 -25.88 7.88 -15.80
N ASN A 563 -25.64 6.63 -16.18
CA ASN A 563 -25.79 5.45 -15.32
C ASN A 563 -24.53 4.59 -15.41
N PRO A 564 -23.45 4.99 -14.73
CA PRO A 564 -22.22 4.24 -14.79
C PRO A 564 -22.43 2.86 -14.18
N GLN A 565 -22.05 1.82 -14.93
CA GLN A 565 -21.93 0.49 -14.35
C GLN A 565 -20.62 0.45 -13.55
N PRO A 566 -20.65 -0.05 -12.31
CA PRO A 566 -19.42 -0.23 -11.56
C PRO A 566 -18.47 -1.15 -12.33
N ILE A 567 -17.21 -0.72 -12.48
CA ILE A 567 -16.19 -1.59 -13.05
C ILE A 567 -15.81 -2.60 -11.98
N ASP A 568 -16.07 -3.88 -12.28
CA ASP A 568 -15.76 -4.98 -11.38
C ASP A 568 -14.64 -5.88 -11.93
N VAL A 569 -14.08 -6.68 -11.05
CA VAL A 569 -13.01 -7.65 -11.40
C VAL A 569 -13.51 -8.68 -12.40
N SER A 570 -14.79 -9.09 -12.31
CA SER A 570 -15.38 -10.10 -13.19
C SER A 570 -15.46 -9.62 -14.63
N GLY A 571 -15.81 -8.34 -14.84
CA GLY A 571 -15.84 -7.71 -16.17
C GLY A 571 -14.44 -7.64 -16.80
N ILE A 572 -13.45 -7.25 -16.02
CA ILE A 572 -12.05 -7.23 -16.47
C ILE A 572 -11.58 -8.65 -16.81
N MET A 573 -11.82 -9.63 -15.93
CA MET A 573 -11.45 -11.02 -16.18
C MET A 573 -12.09 -11.56 -17.46
N SER A 574 -13.40 -11.31 -17.65
CA SER A 574 -14.13 -11.72 -18.85
C SER A 574 -13.53 -11.11 -20.12
N THR A 575 -13.14 -9.83 -20.07
CA THR A 575 -12.49 -9.13 -21.20
C THR A 575 -11.13 -9.72 -21.53
N LEU A 576 -10.38 -10.17 -20.52
CA LEU A 576 -9.10 -10.86 -20.66
C LEU A 576 -9.23 -12.35 -21.03
N GLY A 577 -10.45 -12.86 -21.24
CA GLY A 577 -10.70 -14.27 -21.50
C GLY A 577 -10.46 -15.19 -20.30
N LEU A 578 -10.35 -14.62 -19.09
CA LEU A 578 -10.13 -15.36 -17.85
C LEU A 578 -11.44 -15.68 -17.16
N ARG A 579 -11.50 -16.84 -16.49
CA ARG A 579 -12.66 -17.29 -15.73
C ARG A 579 -12.44 -17.12 -14.24
N ALA A 580 -13.43 -16.56 -13.53
CA ALA A 580 -13.40 -16.46 -12.07
C ALA A 580 -13.32 -17.84 -11.38
N TYR A 581 -13.97 -18.83 -11.99
CA TYR A 581 -13.91 -20.25 -11.58
C TYR A 581 -13.26 -21.05 -12.72
N PRO A 582 -11.94 -21.31 -12.64
CA PRO A 582 -11.22 -22.00 -13.70
C PRO A 582 -11.79 -23.38 -14.01
N ALA A 583 -11.94 -23.71 -15.28
CA ALA A 583 -12.32 -25.04 -15.74
C ALA A 583 -11.08 -25.96 -15.83
N PRO A 584 -11.25 -27.29 -15.76
CA PRO A 584 -10.14 -28.24 -15.97
C PRO A 584 -9.46 -28.10 -17.34
N THR A 585 -10.14 -27.52 -18.31
CA THR A 585 -9.66 -27.27 -19.68
C THR A 585 -8.79 -26.01 -19.80
N ASP A 586 -8.84 -25.12 -18.80
CA ASP A 586 -8.07 -23.88 -18.82
C ASP A 586 -6.59 -24.20 -18.63
N SER A 587 -5.72 -23.44 -19.30
CA SER A 587 -4.27 -23.60 -19.17
C SER A 587 -3.80 -23.25 -17.75
N VAL A 588 -2.62 -23.73 -17.37
CA VAL A 588 -2.01 -23.39 -16.07
C VAL A 588 -1.80 -21.88 -15.94
N GLU A 589 -1.43 -21.23 -17.06
CA GLU A 589 -1.21 -19.78 -17.09
C GLU A 589 -2.51 -19.00 -16.89
N GLU A 590 -3.60 -19.37 -17.56
CA GLU A 590 -4.90 -18.73 -17.37
C GLU A 590 -5.37 -18.88 -15.93
N ARG A 591 -5.27 -20.07 -15.33
CA ARG A 591 -5.58 -20.28 -13.92
C ARG A 591 -4.73 -19.43 -12.99
N ARG A 592 -3.43 -19.32 -13.27
CA ARG A 592 -2.48 -18.52 -12.50
C ARG A 592 -2.83 -17.03 -12.56
N ARG A 593 -3.08 -16.51 -13.77
CA ARG A 593 -3.49 -15.11 -13.99
C ARG A 593 -4.84 -14.81 -13.34
N ALA A 594 -5.80 -15.72 -13.44
CA ALA A 594 -7.12 -15.56 -12.83
C ALA A 594 -7.03 -15.50 -11.30
N ALA A 595 -6.31 -16.44 -10.68
CA ALA A 595 -6.11 -16.45 -9.22
C ALA A 595 -5.32 -15.24 -8.74
N PHE A 596 -4.34 -14.79 -9.53
CA PHE A 596 -3.55 -13.60 -9.18
C PHE A 596 -4.39 -12.31 -9.27
N LEU A 597 -5.24 -12.15 -10.29
CA LEU A 597 -6.18 -11.04 -10.37
C LEU A 597 -7.13 -11.02 -9.17
N GLN A 598 -7.66 -12.17 -8.77
CA GLN A 598 -8.52 -12.26 -7.59
C GLN A 598 -7.77 -11.96 -6.29
N ALA A 599 -6.50 -12.33 -6.20
CA ALA A 599 -5.65 -12.01 -5.05
C ALA A 599 -5.35 -10.51 -4.97
N ALA A 600 -5.04 -9.88 -6.10
CA ALA A 600 -4.66 -8.47 -6.20
C ALA A 600 -5.86 -7.52 -6.16
N LEU A 601 -7.03 -7.98 -6.60
CA LEU A 601 -8.28 -7.22 -6.72
C LEU A 601 -9.38 -7.95 -5.93
N PRO A 602 -9.34 -7.96 -4.59
CA PRO A 602 -10.30 -8.71 -3.79
C PRO A 602 -11.74 -8.23 -4.03
N SER A 603 -12.64 -9.20 -4.25
CA SER A 603 -14.02 -9.00 -4.71
C SER A 603 -15.02 -8.55 -3.65
N ASN A 604 -14.56 -8.20 -2.44
CA ASN A 604 -15.45 -7.89 -1.31
C ASN A 604 -16.34 -6.66 -1.51
N ASN A 605 -16.04 -5.83 -2.50
CA ASN A 605 -16.95 -4.79 -3.00
C ASN A 605 -16.86 -4.81 -4.53
N ASN A 606 -17.95 -5.05 -5.19
CA ASN A 606 -18.06 -5.23 -6.65
C ASN A 606 -17.56 -4.07 -7.52
N SER A 607 -17.05 -3.01 -6.95
CA SER A 607 -16.56 -1.81 -7.64
C SER A 607 -15.10 -1.56 -7.34
N LEU A 608 -14.30 -1.31 -8.38
CA LEU A 608 -12.87 -0.96 -8.25
C LEU A 608 -12.64 0.47 -7.73
N ALA A 609 -13.68 1.26 -7.48
CA ALA A 609 -13.62 2.64 -6.96
C ALA A 609 -12.56 3.51 -7.66
N LEU A 610 -12.53 3.46 -8.99
CA LEU A 610 -11.51 4.13 -9.80
C LEU A 610 -11.71 5.63 -9.81
N SER A 611 -10.62 6.36 -9.57
CA SER A 611 -10.57 7.80 -9.68
C SER A 611 -9.50 8.19 -10.70
N GLY A 612 -9.85 8.21 -12.00
CA GLY A 612 -8.91 8.61 -13.05
C GLY A 612 -8.82 7.60 -14.19
N VAL A 613 -7.79 7.75 -15.01
CA VAL A 613 -7.53 6.94 -16.19
C VAL A 613 -6.31 6.07 -15.93
N TYR A 614 -6.44 4.78 -16.18
CA TYR A 614 -5.38 3.79 -15.95
C TYR A 614 -5.12 2.97 -17.19
N LEU A 615 -3.85 2.71 -17.48
CA LEU A 615 -3.43 1.67 -18.41
C LEU A 615 -3.11 0.42 -17.60
N MET A 616 -3.68 -0.72 -17.99
CA MET A 616 -3.43 -2.02 -17.37
C MET A 616 -2.96 -3.01 -18.45
N GLY A 617 -2.11 -3.97 -18.09
CA GLY A 617 -1.72 -5.06 -18.99
C GLY A 617 -0.74 -6.03 -18.33
N TRP A 618 -0.43 -7.13 -19.03
CA TRP A 618 0.46 -8.18 -18.55
C TRP A 618 1.86 -8.03 -19.13
N LEU A 619 2.86 -8.32 -18.31
CA LEU A 619 4.25 -8.50 -18.70
C LEU A 619 4.67 -9.93 -18.37
N ASP A 620 5.37 -10.57 -19.30
CA ASP A 620 5.86 -11.95 -19.15
C ASP A 620 7.10 -12.03 -18.23
N GLU A 621 7.71 -10.89 -17.90
CA GLU A 621 8.90 -10.80 -17.07
C GLU A 621 8.65 -9.89 -15.89
N ILE A 622 9.17 -10.27 -14.73
CA ILE A 622 9.27 -9.37 -13.59
C ILE A 622 10.62 -8.67 -13.67
N PRO A 623 10.64 -7.33 -13.79
CA PRO A 623 11.89 -6.61 -13.66
C PRO A 623 12.45 -6.62 -12.22
N ALA A 624 11.76 -7.27 -11.26
CA ALA A 624 12.18 -7.32 -9.86
C ALA A 624 13.28 -8.37 -9.65
N PRO A 625 14.44 -7.97 -9.14
CA PRO A 625 15.57 -8.87 -8.95
C PRO A 625 15.40 -9.68 -7.65
N ILE A 626 14.60 -10.73 -7.70
CA ILE A 626 14.37 -11.68 -6.59
C ILE A 626 14.84 -13.06 -7.05
N GLY A 627 15.77 -13.66 -6.31
CA GLY A 627 16.39 -14.94 -6.63
C GLY A 627 16.68 -15.82 -5.43
N LEU A 628 17.22 -17.01 -5.68
CA LEU A 628 17.78 -17.85 -4.64
C LEU A 628 19.31 -17.68 -4.64
N GLN A 629 19.88 -17.55 -3.45
CA GLN A 629 21.33 -17.45 -3.28
C GLN A 629 22.02 -18.69 -3.83
N ASP A 630 23.12 -18.48 -4.56
CA ASP A 630 24.00 -19.53 -5.11
C ASP A 630 23.30 -20.53 -6.06
N GLN A 631 22.10 -20.21 -6.57
CA GLN A 631 21.37 -21.06 -7.50
C GLN A 631 20.90 -20.27 -8.73
N SER A 632 21.29 -20.74 -9.90
CA SER A 632 20.74 -20.22 -11.15
C SER A 632 19.49 -21.02 -11.51
N ILE A 633 18.33 -20.44 -11.26
CA ILE A 633 17.02 -21.03 -11.60
C ILE A 633 16.32 -20.17 -12.64
N LYS A 634 15.58 -20.82 -13.54
CA LYS A 634 14.67 -20.11 -14.42
C LYS A 634 13.37 -19.84 -13.67
N PRO A 635 13.04 -18.60 -13.32
CA PRO A 635 11.79 -18.28 -12.64
C PRO A 635 10.60 -18.43 -13.58
N ILE A 636 9.42 -18.65 -13.00
CA ILE A 636 8.14 -18.50 -13.68
C ILE A 636 7.59 -17.14 -13.28
N ASP A 637 7.51 -16.22 -14.23
CA ASP A 637 7.16 -14.83 -13.96
C ASP A 637 5.82 -14.45 -14.58
N THR A 638 5.06 -13.63 -13.88
CA THR A 638 3.89 -12.93 -14.41
C THR A 638 3.76 -11.60 -13.67
N THR A 639 3.72 -10.51 -14.41
CA THR A 639 3.53 -9.17 -13.84
C THR A 639 2.27 -8.54 -14.39
N LEU A 640 1.40 -8.10 -13.49
CA LEU A 640 0.27 -7.23 -13.81
C LEU A 640 0.74 -5.78 -13.63
N TYR A 641 0.75 -5.04 -14.70
CA TYR A 641 1.17 -3.64 -14.73
C TYR A 641 -0.01 -2.70 -14.73
N PHE A 642 0.05 -1.67 -13.88
CA PHE A 642 -0.87 -0.55 -13.86
C PHE A 642 -0.09 0.76 -13.96
N GLU A 643 -0.57 1.68 -14.78
CA GLU A 643 -0.06 3.04 -14.81
C GLU A 643 -1.20 4.04 -14.73
N LYS A 644 -1.13 4.95 -13.74
CA LYS A 644 -2.05 6.08 -13.65
C LYS A 644 -1.60 7.14 -14.64
N LEU A 645 -2.46 7.43 -15.61
CA LEU A 645 -2.26 8.48 -16.61
C LEU A 645 -2.85 9.80 -16.11
N ALA A 646 -2.26 10.91 -16.52
CA ALA A 646 -2.72 12.26 -16.21
C ALA A 646 -3.10 13.03 -17.49
N PRO A 647 -4.27 12.74 -18.09
CA PRO A 647 -4.71 13.45 -19.29
C PRO A 647 -4.75 14.95 -19.07
N SER A 648 -4.39 15.72 -20.11
CA SER A 648 -4.59 17.16 -20.10
C SER A 648 -6.08 17.48 -20.13
N VAL A 649 -6.46 18.59 -19.50
CA VAL A 649 -7.87 19.02 -19.43
C VAL A 649 -8.08 20.19 -20.37
N SER A 650 -9.11 20.09 -21.23
CA SER A 650 -9.58 21.16 -22.12
C SER A 650 -10.99 21.59 -21.71
N MET A 651 -11.09 22.77 -21.16
CA MET A 651 -12.38 23.39 -20.80
C MET A 651 -12.79 24.41 -21.83
N GLN A 652 -13.60 24.01 -22.78
CA GLN A 652 -14.14 24.91 -23.82
C GLN A 652 -15.62 25.25 -23.59
N ALA A 653 -16.30 24.49 -22.74
CA ALA A 653 -17.72 24.67 -22.46
C ALA A 653 -17.97 25.77 -21.44
N LYS A 654 -19.06 26.53 -21.65
CA LYS A 654 -19.56 27.49 -20.66
C LYS A 654 -20.30 26.81 -19.50
N LYS A 655 -20.77 25.59 -19.71
CA LYS A 655 -21.47 24.78 -18.74
C LYS A 655 -20.88 23.35 -18.77
N ILE A 656 -20.76 22.72 -17.63
CA ILE A 656 -20.26 21.38 -17.51
C ILE A 656 -21.26 20.51 -16.74
N VAL A 657 -21.28 19.21 -17.07
CA VAL A 657 -22.11 18.21 -16.41
C VAL A 657 -21.20 17.18 -15.76
N LEU A 658 -21.11 17.21 -14.43
CA LEU A 658 -20.34 16.28 -13.64
C LEU A 658 -21.28 15.21 -13.06
N THR A 659 -20.99 13.94 -13.32
CA THR A 659 -21.72 12.80 -12.75
C THR A 659 -20.94 12.19 -11.59
N SER A 660 -21.62 11.44 -10.72
CA SER A 660 -21.01 10.76 -9.58
C SER A 660 -19.82 9.86 -9.95
N SER A 661 -19.76 9.36 -11.18
CA SER A 661 -18.66 8.57 -11.72
C SER A 661 -17.33 9.32 -11.86
N LEU A 662 -17.39 10.64 -11.96
CA LEU A 662 -16.20 11.51 -11.98
C LEU A 662 -15.74 11.93 -10.59
N TYR A 663 -16.36 11.36 -9.56
CA TYR A 663 -16.03 11.63 -8.16
C TYR A 663 -15.47 10.39 -7.50
N HIS A 664 -14.51 10.59 -6.63
CA HIS A 664 -14.18 9.61 -5.61
C HIS A 664 -14.90 9.96 -4.32
N TRP A 665 -15.15 8.96 -3.50
CA TRP A 665 -15.91 9.12 -2.29
C TRP A 665 -15.27 8.40 -1.09
N GLU A 666 -15.56 8.89 0.09
CA GLU A 666 -15.29 8.26 1.39
C GLU A 666 -16.58 8.14 2.18
N SER A 667 -16.69 7.09 2.95
CA SER A 667 -17.82 6.86 3.88
C SER A 667 -17.31 6.77 5.32
N SER A 668 -18.12 7.24 6.26
CA SER A 668 -17.85 7.05 7.69
C SER A 668 -18.15 5.61 8.17
N LEU A 669 -18.63 4.74 7.31
CA LEU A 669 -18.79 3.31 7.61
C LEU A 669 -17.45 2.58 7.50
N ALA A 670 -17.28 1.56 8.35
CA ALA A 670 -16.10 0.71 8.30
C ALA A 670 -15.92 0.08 6.91
N GLY A 671 -14.67 -0.03 6.46
CA GLY A 671 -14.34 -0.59 5.15
C GLY A 671 -14.72 0.32 3.97
N ASN A 672 -15.00 1.62 4.20
CA ASN A 672 -15.43 2.56 3.17
C ASN A 672 -16.65 2.04 2.36
N ALA A 673 -17.63 1.46 3.06
CA ALA A 673 -18.84 0.90 2.47
C ALA A 673 -19.93 1.96 2.32
N LEU A 674 -20.88 1.74 1.40
CA LEU A 674 -22.12 2.52 1.30
C LEU A 674 -23.30 1.80 1.95
N SER A 675 -23.29 0.48 2.00
CA SER A 675 -24.35 -0.33 2.62
C SER A 675 -23.94 -0.83 4.00
N SER A 676 -24.90 -0.87 4.92
CA SER A 676 -24.71 -1.41 6.27
C SER A 676 -25.94 -2.21 6.70
N TYR A 677 -25.74 -3.33 7.41
CA TYR A 677 -26.81 -4.12 8.04
C TYR A 677 -27.50 -3.35 9.17
N SER A 678 -26.84 -2.33 9.71
CA SER A 678 -27.45 -1.40 10.65
C SER A 678 -26.90 0.01 10.39
N ILE A 679 -27.77 0.98 10.22
CA ILE A 679 -27.35 2.37 10.17
C ILE A 679 -26.94 2.77 11.58
N PRO A 680 -25.72 3.32 11.79
CA PRO A 680 -25.30 3.82 13.09
C PRO A 680 -26.29 4.85 13.63
N GLN A 681 -26.48 4.89 14.95
CA GLN A 681 -27.30 5.93 15.57
C GLN A 681 -26.76 7.32 15.17
N GLY A 682 -27.60 8.13 14.54
CA GLY A 682 -27.21 9.43 13.98
C GLY A 682 -26.81 9.41 12.51
N GLY A 683 -26.87 8.23 11.86
CA GLY A 683 -26.55 8.10 10.44
C GLY A 683 -25.06 7.99 10.12
N TYR A 684 -24.72 7.91 8.85
CA TYR A 684 -23.36 7.93 8.34
C TYR A 684 -23.20 8.99 7.24
N VAL A 685 -21.96 9.43 7.05
CA VAL A 685 -21.60 10.47 6.08
C VAL A 685 -20.88 9.86 4.89
N VAL A 686 -21.25 10.31 3.68
CA VAL A 686 -20.51 10.03 2.45
C VAL A 686 -20.05 11.36 1.86
N ARG A 687 -18.76 11.48 1.63
CA ARG A 687 -18.12 12.67 1.08
C ARG A 687 -17.62 12.37 -0.33
N TYR A 688 -18.02 13.20 -1.27
CA TYR A 688 -17.64 13.11 -2.67
C TYR A 688 -16.70 14.26 -3.06
N GLN A 689 -15.61 13.95 -3.74
CA GLN A 689 -14.71 14.95 -4.34
C GLN A 689 -14.45 14.63 -5.81
N PRO A 690 -14.36 15.63 -6.71
CA PRO A 690 -14.04 15.40 -8.11
C PRO A 690 -12.69 14.70 -8.27
N SER A 691 -12.64 13.71 -9.15
CA SER A 691 -11.41 12.98 -9.52
C SER A 691 -10.52 13.77 -10.48
N ILE A 692 -11.12 14.73 -11.18
CA ILE A 692 -10.45 15.68 -12.09
C ILE A 692 -10.51 17.05 -11.42
N PRO A 693 -9.41 17.81 -11.37
CA PRO A 693 -9.43 19.15 -10.81
C PRO A 693 -10.42 20.04 -11.57
N VAL A 694 -11.45 20.50 -10.88
CA VAL A 694 -12.43 21.45 -11.41
C VAL A 694 -12.54 22.63 -10.47
N HIS A 695 -12.59 23.82 -11.04
CA HIS A 695 -12.91 25.03 -10.31
C HIS A 695 -14.29 25.50 -10.78
N LEU A 696 -15.24 25.59 -9.84
CA LEU A 696 -16.62 25.96 -10.17
C LEU A 696 -16.85 27.42 -9.84
N SER A 697 -17.16 28.25 -10.87
CA SER A 697 -17.53 29.62 -10.69
C SER A 697 -18.99 29.78 -10.24
N ALA A 698 -19.88 28.89 -10.72
CA ALA A 698 -21.29 28.86 -10.34
C ALA A 698 -21.85 27.44 -10.43
N VAL A 699 -22.86 27.14 -9.62
CA VAL A 699 -23.61 25.88 -9.63
C VAL A 699 -25.02 26.15 -10.09
N ASP A 700 -25.45 25.51 -11.18
CA ASP A 700 -26.78 25.67 -11.74
C ASP A 700 -27.80 24.74 -11.08
N SER A 701 -27.49 23.43 -10.99
CA SER A 701 -28.37 22.42 -10.34
C SER A 701 -27.60 21.21 -9.83
N LEU A 702 -28.15 20.57 -8.81
CA LEU A 702 -27.75 19.27 -8.29
C LEU A 702 -28.97 18.35 -8.24
N GLU A 703 -28.87 17.20 -8.86
CA GLU A 703 -29.91 16.16 -8.87
C GLU A 703 -29.28 14.83 -8.45
N PHE A 704 -29.99 14.02 -7.67
CA PHE A 704 -29.48 12.72 -7.27
C PHE A 704 -30.54 11.65 -7.16
N THR A 705 -30.12 10.39 -7.27
CA THR A 705 -30.89 9.17 -7.00
C THR A 705 -30.17 8.33 -6.00
N LEU A 706 -30.91 7.74 -5.06
CA LEU A 706 -30.37 6.79 -4.10
C LEU A 706 -30.69 5.37 -4.60
N GLN A 707 -29.66 4.59 -4.88
CA GLN A 707 -29.82 3.17 -5.22
C GLN A 707 -29.99 2.38 -3.93
N THR A 708 -31.25 2.03 -3.60
CA THR A 708 -31.61 1.34 -2.37
C THR A 708 -32.82 0.45 -2.57
N SER A 709 -32.86 -0.68 -1.86
CA SER A 709 -34.05 -1.53 -1.76
C SER A 709 -35.08 -1.02 -0.75
N ALA A 710 -34.69 -0.04 0.09
CA ALA A 710 -35.57 0.48 1.13
C ALA A 710 -36.56 1.53 0.57
N ALA A 711 -37.74 1.56 1.16
CA ALA A 711 -38.73 2.59 0.81
C ALA A 711 -38.25 3.99 1.22
N PRO A 712 -38.51 5.04 0.42
CA PRO A 712 -38.03 6.41 0.68
C PRO A 712 -38.40 6.97 2.06
N ASN A 713 -39.52 6.54 2.64
CA ASN A 713 -39.98 6.98 3.97
C ASN A 713 -39.17 6.34 5.13
N LYS A 714 -38.30 5.40 4.87
CA LYS A 714 -37.44 4.74 5.86
C LYS A 714 -36.04 5.35 5.92
N ILE A 715 -35.69 6.15 4.92
CA ILE A 715 -34.37 6.77 4.79
C ILE A 715 -34.51 8.28 4.82
N GLU A 716 -33.69 8.93 5.62
CA GLU A 716 -33.53 10.36 5.62
C GLU A 716 -32.17 10.71 5.01
N VAL A 717 -32.16 11.62 4.03
CA VAL A 717 -30.94 12.12 3.43
C VAL A 717 -30.80 13.59 3.74
N SER A 718 -29.63 13.97 4.25
CA SER A 718 -29.26 15.37 4.46
C SER A 718 -28.04 15.72 3.62
N LEU A 719 -27.98 16.96 3.15
CA LEU A 719 -26.81 17.53 2.49
C LEU A 719 -26.11 18.53 3.41
N TRP A 720 -24.79 18.57 3.34
CA TRP A 720 -24.00 19.54 4.08
C TRP A 720 -24.11 20.91 3.44
N ASN A 721 -24.59 21.87 4.19
CA ASN A 721 -24.68 23.27 3.78
C ASN A 721 -23.35 23.96 4.12
N PHE A 722 -22.58 24.31 3.08
CA PHE A 722 -21.26 24.94 3.23
C PHE A 722 -21.32 26.39 3.74
N GLU A 723 -22.50 27.04 3.67
CA GLU A 723 -22.68 28.41 4.14
C GLU A 723 -23.03 28.45 5.64
N SER A 724 -24.07 27.68 6.04
CA SER A 724 -24.49 27.60 7.45
C SER A 724 -23.68 26.65 8.29
N LYS A 725 -22.88 25.77 7.68
CA LYS A 725 -22.12 24.68 8.31
C LYS A 725 -23.01 23.71 9.11
N THR A 726 -24.19 23.42 8.54
CA THR A 726 -25.19 22.50 9.12
C THR A 726 -25.63 21.44 8.12
N TRP A 727 -26.27 20.39 8.61
CA TRP A 727 -26.93 19.39 7.79
C TRP A 727 -28.38 19.81 7.54
N ASP A 728 -28.74 19.98 6.27
CA ASP A 728 -30.11 20.30 5.85
C ASP A 728 -30.75 19.02 5.30
N ILE A 729 -31.94 18.65 5.81
CA ILE A 729 -32.72 17.49 5.36
C ILE A 729 -33.29 17.79 3.98
N ILE A 730 -33.11 16.84 3.05
CA ILE A 730 -33.64 16.92 1.68
C ILE A 730 -34.81 15.97 1.52
N SER A 731 -35.95 16.48 1.05
CA SER A 731 -37.10 15.64 0.75
C SER A 731 -36.82 14.74 -0.47
N LEU A 732 -36.83 13.44 -0.26
CA LEU A 732 -36.59 12.46 -1.29
C LEU A 732 -37.77 12.32 -2.25
N SER A 733 -37.51 12.28 -3.55
CA SER A 733 -38.42 11.87 -4.58
C SER A 733 -38.18 10.42 -4.99
N PHE A 734 -39.20 9.73 -5.50
CA PHE A 734 -39.14 8.28 -5.78
C PHE A 734 -38.07 7.89 -6.81
N ASN A 735 -37.80 8.72 -7.81
CA ASN A 735 -36.87 8.42 -8.90
C ASN A 735 -35.68 9.36 -8.92
N LEU A 736 -35.93 10.66 -8.95
CA LEU A 736 -34.90 11.68 -9.05
C LEU A 736 -35.21 12.81 -8.08
N THR A 737 -34.30 13.12 -7.20
CA THR A 737 -34.41 14.22 -6.25
C THR A 737 -33.67 15.43 -6.80
N SER A 738 -34.37 16.52 -7.08
CA SER A 738 -33.79 17.80 -7.43
C SER A 738 -33.55 18.61 -6.14
N VAL A 739 -32.34 19.11 -5.95
CA VAL A 739 -31.93 19.82 -4.75
C VAL A 739 -32.21 21.31 -4.89
N PRO A 740 -33.12 21.89 -4.06
CA PRO A 740 -33.38 23.32 -4.11
C PRO A 740 -32.18 24.10 -3.58
N ASN A 741 -31.85 25.23 -4.22
CA ASN A 741 -30.71 26.07 -3.86
C ASN A 741 -29.37 25.30 -3.83
N ALA A 742 -29.09 24.50 -4.87
CA ALA A 742 -27.92 23.66 -5.01
C ALA A 742 -26.56 24.34 -4.67
N PRO A 743 -26.32 25.62 -4.96
CA PRO A 743 -25.03 26.28 -4.70
C PRO A 743 -24.54 26.20 -3.26
N LYS A 744 -25.46 26.15 -2.28
CA LYS A 744 -25.05 26.09 -0.86
C LYS A 744 -24.60 24.70 -0.42
N TYR A 745 -24.90 23.65 -1.20
CA TYR A 745 -24.53 22.26 -0.90
C TYR A 745 -23.31 21.75 -1.66
N VAL A 746 -22.73 22.60 -2.50
CA VAL A 746 -21.53 22.29 -3.28
C VAL A 746 -20.38 23.18 -2.83
N GLY A 747 -19.27 22.58 -2.46
CA GLY A 747 -18.04 23.29 -2.09
C GLY A 747 -17.40 23.98 -3.30
N THR A 748 -16.53 24.94 -3.06
CA THR A 748 -15.82 25.69 -4.13
C THR A 748 -14.96 24.81 -5.03
N ASN A 749 -14.53 23.65 -4.52
CA ASN A 749 -13.80 22.61 -5.24
C ASN A 749 -14.71 21.50 -5.81
N GLY A 750 -16.03 21.71 -5.87
CA GLY A 750 -16.98 20.71 -6.33
C GLY A 750 -17.33 19.62 -5.30
N GLU A 751 -16.89 19.72 -4.07
CA GLU A 751 -17.17 18.74 -3.00
C GLU A 751 -18.65 18.69 -2.66
N ILE A 752 -19.19 17.48 -2.44
CA ILE A 752 -20.57 17.24 -1.99
C ILE A 752 -20.52 16.25 -0.81
N ARG A 753 -21.30 16.54 0.26
CA ARG A 753 -21.40 15.63 1.42
C ARG A 753 -22.84 15.21 1.62
N PHE A 754 -23.10 13.93 1.67
CA PHE A 754 -24.37 13.31 2.02
C PHE A 754 -24.30 12.73 3.42
N LYS A 755 -25.36 12.88 4.20
CA LYS A 755 -25.60 12.13 5.43
C LYS A 755 -26.82 11.28 5.23
N ILE A 756 -26.69 9.99 5.49
CA ILE A 756 -27.77 9.02 5.37
C ILE A 756 -28.11 8.52 6.77
N SER A 757 -29.36 8.67 7.16
CA SER A 757 -29.91 8.20 8.43
C SER A 757 -31.18 7.37 8.18
N GLY A 758 -31.46 6.44 9.07
CA GLY A 758 -32.65 5.59 9.02
C GLY A 758 -33.49 5.72 10.26
N SER A 759 -34.80 5.45 10.15
CA SER A 759 -35.75 5.57 11.25
C SER A 759 -35.80 4.35 12.18
N SER A 760 -35.10 3.24 11.87
CA SER A 760 -35.22 1.98 12.61
C SER A 760 -33.99 1.07 12.45
N ASN A 761 -33.91 0.03 13.28
CA ASN A 761 -32.89 -1.04 13.21
C ASN A 761 -33.01 -1.95 11.96
N ASP A 762 -33.75 -1.53 10.94
CA ASP A 762 -33.88 -2.29 9.71
C ASP A 762 -32.62 -2.20 8.85
N TYR A 763 -32.28 -3.30 8.20
CA TYR A 763 -31.24 -3.32 7.18
C TYR A 763 -31.60 -2.34 6.05
N ILE A 764 -30.73 -1.40 5.79
CA ILE A 764 -30.84 -0.46 4.68
C ILE A 764 -29.66 -0.69 3.76
N ASP A 765 -29.96 -1.26 2.59
CA ASP A 765 -29.00 -1.49 1.52
C ASP A 765 -28.94 -0.24 0.64
N VAL A 766 -27.87 0.54 0.78
CA VAL A 766 -27.54 1.65 -0.14
C VAL A 766 -26.42 1.19 -1.04
N GLN A 767 -26.75 0.83 -2.27
CA GLN A 767 -25.79 0.34 -3.26
C GLN A 767 -25.01 1.48 -3.93
N GLY A 768 -25.58 2.70 -3.95
CA GLY A 768 -24.93 3.85 -4.54
C GLY A 768 -25.74 5.14 -4.39
N ILE A 769 -25.04 6.27 -4.56
CA ILE A 769 -25.64 7.59 -4.72
C ILE A 769 -25.21 8.10 -6.09
N ASN A 770 -26.13 8.07 -7.06
CA ASN A 770 -25.88 8.64 -8.37
C ASN A 770 -26.37 10.08 -8.39
N PHE A 771 -25.53 11.01 -8.77
CA PHE A 771 -25.88 12.41 -8.89
C PHE A 771 -25.36 13.03 -10.19
N THR A 772 -26.02 14.09 -10.59
CA THR A 772 -25.60 14.96 -11.69
C THR A 772 -25.52 16.39 -11.18
N LEU A 773 -24.36 16.96 -11.28
CA LEU A 773 -24.08 18.37 -10.98
C LEU A 773 -23.93 19.12 -12.29
N ARG A 774 -24.74 20.17 -12.51
CA ARG A 774 -24.57 21.13 -13.60
C ARG A 774 -23.99 22.41 -13.02
N ALA A 775 -22.89 22.86 -13.60
CA ALA A 775 -22.13 23.97 -13.09
C ALA A 775 -21.43 24.74 -14.22
N GLN A 776 -20.86 25.90 -13.86
CA GLN A 776 -20.02 26.69 -14.73
C GLN A 776 -18.58 26.60 -14.24
N PRO A 777 -17.62 26.32 -15.13
CA PRO A 777 -16.22 26.19 -14.77
C PRO A 777 -15.56 27.52 -14.40
#